data_5def8674578098ae81a4af1471786ac1
#
_entry.id   5def8674578098ae81a4af1471786ac1
#
_cell.length_a   1.000
_cell.length_b   1.000
_cell.length_c   1.000
_cell.angle_alpha   90.00
_cell.angle_beta   90.00
_cell.angle_gamma   90.00
#
_symmetry.space_group_name_H-M   'P 1'
#
loop_
_entity.id
_entity.type
_entity.pdbx_description
1 polymer ?
#
loop_
_entity_poly.entity_id
_entity_poly.type
_entity_poly.pdbx_seq_one_letter_code
_entity_poly.pdbx_strand_id
1 'polypeptide(L)'
;MLHQIVYRWDPDGLLGRRGIVPVATSLGREELFGWHTRTALADAVTMDYGDPACPPFSVCLLDTPLGTALIRREFSADARRQRLNNSAHVLVGPRDGVAPFDAIAWAALGRRGPGALDLENVAPGYDLKPLTDRHLAEAFDLAAGGLHERARRLGEPLEVLAAAVLRAPRARMSVTLPAVEEATALLWGLQHLLTALLPGPWTFSTFEIDDAHADPKSAPRFVVLPRPPGARSDNRVRVDATGRGEPHDTHRELARRLARYYVDEGWAGFHRLLNVPTELHTLPENARVAALRTRLDGLAAASNPRATQPARTPGSAPTAQATRQPGPPAPSNVPKPAGRPRETGTGPTGSTPPNTPAADPNRPEVRCPYCLDRVRWNEHELYERDARQRFERVDLSNITDPLKRHDRLRSTFMRCPNPSGDEKREHYLPTNYMIHEPPLVIGLIGDGLSGKTHLLAAMIGEIEAGGLRAYGVNHTAVDIDQHQSYRSTRVEPLQHGQMLATTVSSEGNLVQFADALLLRVGGRTRPIAFFDVSGEDLARGGREMQFLAAADAFVFVVDPVVAIDLPELRRFAAHDEDLRLARGGDRTFTAVMNRLPREKALLHQPVAVAVTKSDLIRFEPPVDAWLGSHPPVPGVVDPVRADAESRDVYSFLHAHDAHAWLGPYEEFRRCTMHFVSATGARDRDGRFPGGIRPRRVLEPIVSILAMCDMLDQAGVERVGV
;
A
#
# COMPACT_ATOMS: atom_id res chain seq x y z
N MET A 1 -18.82 -14.92 24.11
CA MET A 1 -19.33 -13.52 24.26
C MET A 1 -18.49 -12.60 23.39
N LEU A 2 -19.16 -11.69 22.67
CA LEU A 2 -18.52 -10.71 21.80
C LEU A 2 -18.75 -9.30 22.36
N HIS A 3 -17.69 -8.56 22.57
CA HIS A 3 -17.77 -7.16 23.00
C HIS A 3 -18.08 -6.28 21.82
N GLN A 4 -18.79 -5.19 22.09
CA GLN A 4 -19.22 -4.22 21.11
C GLN A 4 -18.39 -2.93 21.18
N ILE A 5 -18.03 -2.35 20.03
CA ILE A 5 -17.42 -1.04 19.91
C ILE A 5 -18.14 -0.31 18.78
N VAL A 6 -18.58 0.91 19.02
CA VAL A 6 -19.17 1.78 18.00
C VAL A 6 -18.20 2.89 17.67
N TYR A 7 -17.85 3.00 16.40
CA TYR A 7 -17.05 4.08 15.84
C TYR A 7 -17.92 5.03 15.05
N ARG A 8 -17.76 6.30 15.28
CA ARG A 8 -18.29 7.38 14.44
C ARG A 8 -17.45 8.63 14.60
N TRP A 9 -17.71 9.63 13.78
CA TRP A 9 -17.05 10.91 13.96
C TRP A 9 -17.50 11.59 15.26
N ASP A 10 -16.54 11.93 16.10
CA ASP A 10 -16.78 12.60 17.38
C ASP A 10 -15.62 13.58 17.69
N PRO A 11 -15.90 14.76 18.30
CA PRO A 11 -14.86 15.71 18.64
C PRO A 11 -13.93 15.24 19.76
N ASP A 12 -14.40 14.41 20.69
CA ASP A 12 -13.65 14.00 21.88
C ASP A 12 -13.49 12.49 22.01
N GLY A 13 -14.49 11.70 21.60
CA GLY A 13 -14.51 10.24 21.71
C GLY A 13 -14.21 9.70 23.12
N LEU A 14 -14.36 8.39 23.32
CA LEU A 14 -14.08 7.76 24.63
C LEU A 14 -12.59 7.78 25.02
N LEU A 15 -11.70 7.96 24.07
CA LEU A 15 -10.25 7.97 24.28
C LEU A 15 -9.65 9.38 24.24
N GLY A 16 -10.48 10.43 24.22
CA GLY A 16 -10.03 11.83 24.18
C GLY A 16 -9.36 12.19 22.85
N ARG A 17 -9.81 11.61 21.76
CA ARG A 17 -9.31 11.86 20.39
C ARG A 17 -10.44 12.31 19.49
N ARG A 18 -10.14 13.21 18.56
CA ARG A 18 -11.07 13.71 17.55
C ARG A 18 -10.98 12.90 16.26
N GLY A 19 -12.10 12.60 15.64
CA GLY A 19 -12.16 11.93 14.34
C GLY A 19 -13.17 10.79 14.34
N ILE A 20 -12.93 9.76 13.52
CA ILE A 20 -13.65 8.49 13.59
C ILE A 20 -13.04 7.70 14.75
N VAL A 21 -13.73 7.74 15.88
CA VAL A 21 -13.22 7.25 17.17
C VAL A 21 -14.26 6.41 17.88
N PRO A 22 -13.86 5.57 18.86
CA PRO A 22 -14.82 4.85 19.68
C PRO A 22 -15.69 5.82 20.48
N VAL A 23 -17.01 5.71 20.37
CA VAL A 23 -17.98 6.54 21.08
C VAL A 23 -18.80 5.74 22.08
N ALA A 24 -19.01 4.45 21.83
CA ALA A 24 -19.70 3.57 22.76
C ALA A 24 -19.08 2.17 22.75
N THR A 25 -19.04 1.49 23.89
CA THR A 25 -18.43 0.16 23.99
C THR A 25 -18.95 -0.64 25.18
N SER A 26 -18.79 -1.96 25.13
CA SER A 26 -18.94 -2.89 26.24
C SER A 26 -17.62 -3.33 26.86
N LEU A 27 -16.49 -2.80 26.38
CA LEU A 27 -15.14 -3.06 26.89
C LEU A 27 -14.77 -2.06 27.98
N GLY A 28 -13.86 -2.47 28.88
CA GLY A 28 -13.16 -1.54 29.74
C GLY A 28 -12.24 -0.62 28.95
N ARG A 29 -11.87 0.53 29.53
CA ARG A 29 -11.07 1.57 28.86
C ARG A 29 -9.72 1.04 28.37
N GLU A 30 -9.04 0.23 29.12
CA GLU A 30 -7.72 -0.32 28.77
C GLU A 30 -7.82 -1.33 27.60
N GLU A 31 -8.82 -2.19 27.65
CA GLU A 31 -9.08 -3.15 26.55
C GLU A 31 -9.49 -2.44 25.27
N LEU A 32 -10.38 -1.43 25.38
CA LEU A 32 -10.76 -0.58 24.26
C LEU A 32 -9.54 0.10 23.62
N PHE A 33 -8.65 0.65 24.44
CA PHE A 33 -7.40 1.26 23.96
C PHE A 33 -6.54 0.23 23.24
N GLY A 34 -6.43 -1.00 23.78
CA GLY A 34 -5.71 -2.10 23.14
C GLY A 34 -6.26 -2.44 21.75
N TRP A 35 -7.57 -2.59 21.62
CA TRP A 35 -8.21 -2.86 20.33
C TRP A 35 -8.09 -1.70 19.35
N HIS A 36 -8.33 -0.46 19.80
CA HIS A 36 -8.26 0.72 18.94
C HIS A 36 -6.86 0.99 18.38
N THR A 37 -5.80 0.75 19.17
CA THR A 37 -4.43 1.07 18.78
C THR A 37 -3.72 -0.05 18.03
N ARG A 38 -4.15 -1.31 18.21
CA ARG A 38 -3.47 -2.48 17.64
C ARG A 38 -4.17 -3.07 16.43
N THR A 39 -5.34 -2.57 16.10
CA THR A 39 -6.15 -3.08 15.00
C THR A 39 -6.76 -1.91 14.24
N ALA A 40 -6.66 -1.93 12.92
CA ALA A 40 -7.25 -0.92 12.05
C ALA A 40 -8.77 -1.10 11.91
N LEU A 41 -9.50 -1.20 13.03
CA LEU A 41 -10.93 -1.52 13.04
C LEU A 41 -11.82 -0.45 12.40
N ALA A 42 -11.33 0.78 12.36
CA ALA A 42 -12.09 1.94 11.87
C ALA A 42 -11.49 2.55 10.60
N ASP A 43 -10.58 1.83 9.92
CA ASP A 43 -10.02 2.34 8.68
C ASP A 43 -11.15 2.70 7.72
N ALA A 44 -11.22 3.98 7.43
CA ALA A 44 -12.19 4.51 6.49
C ALA A 44 -11.86 3.97 5.10
N VAL A 45 -12.80 3.28 4.51
CA VAL A 45 -12.79 3.09 3.06
C VAL A 45 -12.98 4.47 2.46
N THR A 46 -11.91 5.08 1.96
CA THR A 46 -11.97 6.38 1.29
C THR A 46 -12.67 6.17 -0.05
N MET A 47 -13.95 6.46 -0.10
CA MET A 47 -14.75 6.34 -1.30
C MET A 47 -15.21 7.70 -1.79
N ASP A 48 -15.35 7.78 -3.10
CA ASP A 48 -16.11 8.85 -3.73
C ASP A 48 -17.58 8.65 -3.40
N TYR A 49 -18.13 9.50 -2.57
CA TYR A 49 -19.52 9.36 -2.06
C TYR A 49 -20.61 9.37 -3.14
N GLY A 50 -20.32 9.73 -4.34
CA GLY A 50 -21.22 9.68 -5.48
C GLY A 50 -21.07 8.42 -6.33
N ASP A 51 -20.18 7.49 -5.97
CA ASP A 51 -19.97 6.28 -6.76
C ASP A 51 -21.18 5.32 -6.59
N PRO A 52 -21.93 5.03 -7.68
CA PRO A 52 -23.08 4.13 -7.62
C PRO A 52 -22.72 2.70 -7.21
N ALA A 53 -21.45 2.32 -7.26
CA ALA A 53 -20.96 1.02 -6.80
C ALA A 53 -20.78 0.95 -5.28
N CYS A 54 -20.99 2.07 -4.54
CA CYS A 54 -20.89 2.08 -3.08
C CYS A 54 -22.13 1.41 -2.46
N PRO A 55 -21.98 0.28 -1.74
CA PRO A 55 -23.08 -0.29 -1.00
C PRO A 55 -23.43 0.57 0.22
N PRO A 56 -24.64 0.49 0.77
CA PRO A 56 -25.03 1.24 1.96
C PRO A 56 -24.23 0.80 3.20
N PHE A 57 -23.70 -0.40 3.20
CA PHE A 57 -22.82 -0.93 4.25
C PHE A 57 -21.88 -2.00 3.69
N SER A 58 -20.77 -2.24 4.39
CA SER A 58 -19.88 -3.37 4.17
C SER A 58 -19.61 -4.13 5.46
N VAL A 59 -19.18 -5.38 5.34
CA VAL A 59 -18.80 -6.19 6.49
C VAL A 59 -17.46 -6.84 6.25
N CYS A 60 -16.63 -6.81 7.30
CA CYS A 60 -15.31 -7.40 7.28
C CYS A 60 -15.14 -8.32 8.49
N LEU A 61 -14.68 -9.54 8.28
CA LEU A 61 -14.26 -10.47 9.31
C LEU A 61 -12.74 -10.58 9.28
N LEU A 62 -12.11 -10.23 10.39
CA LEU A 62 -10.66 -10.25 10.56
C LEU A 62 -10.25 -11.22 11.67
N ASP A 63 -9.11 -11.87 11.48
CA ASP A 63 -8.35 -12.49 12.54
C ASP A 63 -7.17 -11.59 12.90
N THR A 64 -7.16 -11.07 14.11
CA THR A 64 -6.16 -10.11 14.58
C THR A 64 -5.30 -10.75 15.68
N PRO A 65 -4.15 -10.16 16.03
CA PRO A 65 -3.35 -10.63 17.15
C PRO A 65 -4.10 -10.65 18.50
N LEU A 66 -5.15 -9.83 18.65
CA LEU A 66 -5.97 -9.75 19.87
C LEU A 66 -7.15 -10.73 19.86
N GLY A 67 -7.53 -11.24 18.71
CA GLY A 67 -8.67 -12.12 18.52
C GLY A 67 -9.44 -11.82 17.24
N THR A 68 -10.68 -12.30 17.16
CA THR A 68 -11.55 -12.09 15.99
C THR A 68 -12.26 -10.74 16.10
N ALA A 69 -12.33 -10.02 14.97
CA ALA A 69 -13.09 -8.79 14.81
C ALA A 69 -14.06 -8.90 13.63
N LEU A 70 -15.36 -8.69 13.89
CA LEU A 70 -16.40 -8.58 12.88
C LEU A 70 -16.86 -7.12 12.81
N ILE A 71 -16.61 -6.47 11.67
CA ILE A 71 -16.78 -5.04 11.48
C ILE A 71 -17.88 -4.81 10.46
N ARG A 72 -18.93 -4.11 10.85
CA ARG A 72 -19.93 -3.56 9.94
C ARG A 72 -19.69 -2.07 9.79
N ARG A 73 -19.34 -1.64 8.58
CA ARG A 73 -19.18 -0.22 8.22
C ARG A 73 -20.45 0.25 7.55
N GLU A 74 -20.97 1.39 7.97
CA GLU A 74 -22.13 2.05 7.36
C GLU A 74 -21.67 3.36 6.73
N PHE A 75 -22.13 3.58 5.51
CA PHE A 75 -21.81 4.77 4.74
C PHE A 75 -23.05 5.66 4.71
N SER A 76 -23.03 6.78 5.43
CA SER A 76 -24.15 7.73 5.45
C SER A 76 -23.74 9.08 4.85
N ALA A 77 -24.66 9.64 4.05
CA ALA A 77 -24.55 11.01 3.56
C ALA A 77 -24.97 11.98 4.64
N ASP A 78 -24.07 12.74 5.19
CA ASP A 78 -24.45 13.99 5.83
C ASP A 78 -24.65 15.06 4.75
N ALA A 79 -25.88 15.20 4.28
CA ALA A 79 -26.25 16.18 3.27
C ALA A 79 -25.97 17.63 3.71
N ARG A 80 -25.81 17.90 5.02
CA ARG A 80 -25.48 19.23 5.55
C ARG A 80 -23.99 19.53 5.54
N ARG A 81 -23.11 18.52 5.60
CA ARG A 81 -21.66 18.69 5.72
C ARG A 81 -20.87 18.25 4.49
N GLN A 82 -21.51 17.71 3.48
CA GLN A 82 -20.87 17.14 2.28
C GLN A 82 -19.71 16.18 2.61
N ARG A 83 -19.77 15.50 3.74
CA ARG A 83 -18.74 14.57 4.22
C ARG A 83 -19.29 13.16 4.26
N LEU A 84 -18.48 12.18 3.85
CA LEU A 84 -18.71 10.79 4.20
C LEU A 84 -18.59 10.65 5.72
N ASN A 85 -19.70 10.40 6.39
CA ASN A 85 -19.68 9.88 7.73
C ASN A 85 -19.57 8.36 7.60
N ASN A 86 -18.41 7.85 7.92
CA ASN A 86 -18.19 6.43 8.08
C ASN A 86 -18.43 6.11 9.55
N SER A 87 -19.45 5.33 9.86
CA SER A 87 -19.66 4.77 11.18
C SER A 87 -19.47 3.27 11.12
N ALA A 88 -18.95 2.68 12.20
CA ALA A 88 -18.74 1.26 12.26
C ALA A 88 -19.25 0.65 13.56
N HIS A 89 -19.90 -0.49 13.45
CA HIS A 89 -20.22 -1.38 14.56
C HIS A 89 -19.27 -2.56 14.52
N VAL A 90 -18.48 -2.71 15.55
CA VAL A 90 -17.43 -3.72 15.66
C VAL A 90 -17.76 -4.67 16.79
N LEU A 91 -17.74 -5.96 16.47
CA LEU A 91 -17.81 -7.04 17.45
C LEU A 91 -16.43 -7.65 17.60
N VAL A 92 -15.91 -7.69 18.82
CA VAL A 92 -14.59 -8.26 19.11
C VAL A 92 -14.68 -9.37 20.15
N GLY A 93 -13.87 -10.40 19.97
CA GLY A 93 -13.87 -11.54 20.87
C GLY A 93 -12.61 -12.40 20.76
N PRO A 94 -12.58 -13.54 21.45
CA PRO A 94 -11.46 -14.44 21.37
C PRO A 94 -11.23 -14.92 19.92
N ARG A 95 -10.04 -15.46 19.65
CA ARG A 95 -9.74 -16.07 18.37
C ARG A 95 -10.76 -17.20 18.10
N ASP A 96 -11.23 -17.26 16.87
CA ASP A 96 -12.33 -18.16 16.47
C ASP A 96 -13.68 -17.90 17.18
N GLY A 97 -13.83 -16.74 17.83
CA GLY A 97 -15.06 -16.36 18.53
C GLY A 97 -16.27 -16.08 17.64
N VAL A 98 -16.08 -15.97 16.33
CA VAL A 98 -17.14 -15.79 15.33
C VAL A 98 -16.92 -16.78 14.20
N ALA A 99 -17.87 -17.69 14.00
CA ALA A 99 -17.83 -18.59 12.86
C ALA A 99 -18.08 -17.80 11.56
N PRO A 100 -17.38 -18.11 10.45
CA PRO A 100 -17.53 -17.38 9.19
C PRO A 100 -18.97 -17.38 8.65
N PHE A 101 -19.71 -18.47 8.82
CA PHE A 101 -21.12 -18.53 8.44
C PHE A 101 -21.97 -17.56 9.23
N ASP A 102 -21.76 -17.48 10.54
CA ASP A 102 -22.49 -16.55 11.41
C ASP A 102 -22.14 -15.10 11.06
N ALA A 103 -20.88 -14.83 10.73
CA ALA A 103 -20.43 -13.52 10.28
C ALA A 103 -21.11 -13.09 8.96
N ILE A 104 -21.18 -14.01 7.99
CA ILE A 104 -21.84 -13.74 6.69
C ILE A 104 -23.37 -13.57 6.89
N ALA A 105 -23.96 -14.38 7.74
CA ALA A 105 -25.40 -14.29 8.05
C ALA A 105 -25.74 -12.96 8.74
N TRP A 106 -24.95 -12.58 9.74
CA TRP A 106 -25.09 -11.29 10.41
C TRP A 106 -24.88 -10.11 9.45
N ALA A 107 -23.89 -10.23 8.54
CA ALA A 107 -23.63 -9.28 7.49
C ALA A 107 -24.84 -9.08 6.55
N ALA A 108 -25.47 -10.18 6.15
CA ALA A 108 -26.61 -10.14 5.23
C ALA A 108 -27.86 -9.44 5.80
N LEU A 109 -28.02 -9.48 7.13
CA LEU A 109 -29.15 -8.82 7.80
C LEU A 109 -28.94 -7.30 7.96
N GLY A 110 -27.70 -6.82 7.95
CA GLY A 110 -27.38 -5.41 8.12
C GLY A 110 -28.00 -4.81 9.40
N ARG A 111 -28.74 -3.71 9.26
CA ARG A 111 -29.40 -3.02 10.39
C ARG A 111 -30.57 -3.80 11.02
N ARG A 112 -31.00 -4.89 10.42
CA ARG A 112 -32.12 -5.72 10.91
C ARG A 112 -31.68 -6.95 11.69
N GLY A 113 -30.38 -7.14 11.82
CA GLY A 113 -29.83 -8.29 12.55
C GLY A 113 -29.97 -8.16 14.06
N PRO A 114 -30.00 -9.30 14.79
CA PRO A 114 -29.97 -9.31 16.24
C PRO A 114 -28.76 -8.55 16.79
N GLY A 115 -28.99 -7.70 17.80
CA GLY A 115 -27.95 -6.87 18.38
C GLY A 115 -27.45 -5.70 17.48
N ALA A 116 -28.14 -5.43 16.37
CA ALA A 116 -27.84 -4.25 15.54
C ALA A 116 -28.14 -2.98 16.31
N LEU A 117 -27.23 -2.01 16.16
CA LEU A 117 -27.31 -0.69 16.81
C LEU A 117 -27.59 0.38 15.75
N ASP A 118 -28.31 1.41 16.14
CA ASP A 118 -28.40 2.66 15.38
C ASP A 118 -27.12 3.47 15.68
N LEU A 119 -26.15 3.40 14.77
CA LEU A 119 -24.82 3.95 14.98
C LEU A 119 -24.80 5.48 15.11
N GLU A 120 -25.81 6.16 14.54
CA GLU A 120 -25.92 7.62 14.61
C GLU A 120 -26.43 8.09 15.97
N ASN A 121 -27.35 7.31 16.60
CA ASN A 121 -28.05 7.71 17.82
C ASN A 121 -27.62 6.95 19.08
N VAL A 122 -26.62 6.06 18.99
CA VAL A 122 -26.05 5.39 20.18
C VAL A 122 -25.52 6.43 21.16
N ALA A 123 -25.94 6.34 22.42
CA ALA A 123 -25.43 7.19 23.48
C ALA A 123 -23.93 6.90 23.72
N PRO A 124 -23.07 7.94 23.83
CA PRO A 124 -21.67 7.74 24.15
C PRO A 124 -21.50 7.13 25.56
N GLY A 125 -20.60 6.15 25.71
CA GLY A 125 -20.33 5.56 27.03
C GLY A 125 -19.77 4.14 26.98
N TYR A 126 -19.61 3.55 28.15
CA TYR A 126 -19.09 2.21 28.37
C TYR A 126 -20.19 1.18 28.74
N ASP A 127 -21.45 1.51 28.46
CA ASP A 127 -22.62 0.81 28.99
C ASP A 127 -23.23 -0.20 27.98
N LEU A 128 -22.60 -0.41 26.81
CA LEU A 128 -23.06 -1.43 25.89
C LEU A 128 -22.97 -2.81 26.52
N LYS A 129 -23.92 -3.68 26.21
CA LYS A 129 -23.87 -5.07 26.68
C LYS A 129 -23.18 -5.94 25.64
N PRO A 130 -22.29 -6.87 26.05
CA PRO A 130 -21.74 -7.85 25.12
C PRO A 130 -22.84 -8.66 24.44
N LEU A 131 -22.62 -9.03 23.17
CA LEU A 131 -23.47 -10.00 22.49
C LEU A 131 -23.08 -11.42 22.87
N THR A 132 -24.07 -12.28 22.88
CA THR A 132 -23.87 -13.73 23.13
C THR A 132 -23.93 -14.49 21.82
N ASP A 133 -23.44 -15.72 21.81
CA ASP A 133 -23.49 -16.63 20.66
C ASP A 133 -24.93 -16.85 20.16
N ARG A 134 -25.94 -16.68 21.05
CA ARG A 134 -27.35 -16.75 20.69
C ARG A 134 -27.75 -15.70 19.66
N HIS A 135 -27.20 -14.49 19.73
CA HIS A 135 -27.51 -13.43 18.75
C HIS A 135 -26.98 -13.79 17.37
N LEU A 136 -25.80 -14.42 17.30
CA LEU A 136 -25.24 -14.87 16.02
C LEU A 136 -26.01 -16.08 15.46
N ALA A 137 -26.41 -17.02 16.31
CA ALA A 137 -27.24 -18.16 15.92
C ALA A 137 -28.62 -17.68 15.39
N GLU A 138 -29.24 -16.72 16.07
CA GLU A 138 -30.48 -16.10 15.60
C GLU A 138 -30.29 -15.39 14.25
N ALA A 139 -29.18 -14.69 14.06
CA ALA A 139 -28.85 -14.08 12.77
C ALA A 139 -28.69 -15.13 11.66
N PHE A 140 -28.04 -16.26 11.98
CA PHE A 140 -27.91 -17.37 11.05
C PHE A 140 -29.27 -17.94 10.64
N ASP A 141 -30.15 -18.24 11.60
CA ASP A 141 -31.49 -18.78 11.32
C ASP A 141 -32.33 -17.85 10.45
N LEU A 142 -32.23 -16.53 10.69
CA LEU A 142 -32.97 -15.52 9.92
C LEU A 142 -32.43 -15.33 8.49
N ALA A 143 -31.14 -15.46 8.27
CA ALA A 143 -30.50 -15.13 7.00
C ALA A 143 -30.26 -16.33 6.08
N ALA A 144 -30.04 -17.53 6.63
CA ALA A 144 -29.55 -18.70 5.91
C ALA A 144 -30.41 -19.05 4.68
N GLY A 145 -31.73 -19.10 4.82
CA GLY A 145 -32.63 -19.42 3.72
C GLY A 145 -32.50 -18.45 2.53
N GLY A 146 -32.49 -17.15 2.81
CA GLY A 146 -32.31 -16.12 1.80
C GLY A 146 -30.92 -16.12 1.16
N LEU A 147 -29.88 -16.39 1.94
CA LEU A 147 -28.50 -16.52 1.44
C LEU A 147 -28.32 -17.72 0.53
N HIS A 148 -28.91 -18.86 0.88
CA HIS A 148 -28.90 -20.06 0.03
C HIS A 148 -29.60 -19.78 -1.31
N GLU A 149 -30.76 -19.17 -1.28
CA GLU A 149 -31.50 -18.86 -2.49
C GLU A 149 -30.74 -17.90 -3.41
N ARG A 150 -30.12 -16.88 -2.85
CA ARG A 150 -29.28 -15.94 -3.61
C ARG A 150 -28.01 -16.61 -4.15
N ALA A 151 -27.30 -17.40 -3.32
CA ALA A 151 -26.09 -18.11 -3.73
C ALA A 151 -26.36 -19.08 -4.90
N ARG A 152 -27.51 -19.76 -4.91
CA ARG A 152 -27.91 -20.65 -6.01
C ARG A 152 -28.10 -19.91 -7.34
N ARG A 153 -28.44 -18.64 -7.31
CA ARG A 153 -28.63 -17.82 -8.52
C ARG A 153 -27.33 -17.28 -9.11
N LEU A 154 -26.24 -17.30 -8.34
CA LEU A 154 -24.98 -16.69 -8.79
C LEU A 154 -24.26 -17.46 -9.90
N GLY A 155 -24.54 -18.77 -10.07
CA GLY A 155 -24.05 -19.56 -11.20
C GLY A 155 -22.55 -19.38 -11.49
N GLU A 156 -22.23 -18.63 -12.55
CA GLU A 156 -20.85 -18.43 -13.00
C GLU A 156 -19.93 -17.73 -11.99
N PRO A 157 -20.30 -16.63 -11.28
CA PRO A 157 -19.46 -16.04 -10.25
C PRO A 157 -19.03 -17.03 -9.17
N LEU A 158 -19.92 -17.90 -8.74
CA LEU A 158 -19.61 -18.93 -7.74
C LEU A 158 -18.68 -20.01 -8.30
N GLU A 159 -18.90 -20.46 -9.54
CA GLU A 159 -18.03 -21.42 -10.24
C GLU A 159 -16.61 -20.88 -10.38
N VAL A 160 -16.48 -19.63 -10.87
CA VAL A 160 -15.19 -18.98 -11.13
C VAL A 160 -14.38 -18.83 -9.85
N LEU A 161 -15.00 -18.29 -8.79
CA LEU A 161 -14.32 -18.11 -7.51
C LEU A 161 -13.94 -19.44 -6.86
N ALA A 162 -14.83 -20.44 -6.90
CA ALA A 162 -14.52 -21.78 -6.38
C ALA A 162 -13.36 -22.42 -7.16
N ALA A 163 -13.28 -22.27 -8.48
CA ALA A 163 -12.18 -22.76 -9.28
C ALA A 163 -10.85 -22.10 -8.92
N ALA A 164 -10.83 -20.79 -8.73
CA ALA A 164 -9.65 -20.05 -8.31
C ALA A 164 -9.14 -20.54 -6.95
N VAL A 165 -10.06 -20.73 -6.00
CA VAL A 165 -9.72 -21.25 -4.67
C VAL A 165 -9.19 -22.68 -4.73
N LEU A 166 -9.74 -23.54 -5.60
CA LEU A 166 -9.24 -24.92 -5.78
C LEU A 166 -7.84 -24.97 -6.39
N ARG A 167 -7.48 -23.99 -7.24
CA ARG A 167 -6.12 -23.85 -7.80
C ARG A 167 -5.11 -23.39 -6.76
N ALA A 168 -5.50 -22.46 -5.91
CA ALA A 168 -4.62 -21.83 -4.92
C ALA A 168 -5.28 -21.79 -3.52
N PRO A 169 -5.38 -22.95 -2.84
CA PRO A 169 -6.20 -23.09 -1.63
C PRO A 169 -5.75 -22.26 -0.43
N ARG A 170 -4.50 -21.81 -0.41
CA ARG A 170 -3.93 -20.96 0.67
C ARG A 170 -3.78 -19.49 0.28
N ALA A 171 -4.05 -19.16 -0.98
CA ALA A 171 -3.89 -17.80 -1.46
C ALA A 171 -4.92 -16.84 -0.88
N ARG A 172 -4.54 -15.59 -0.74
CA ARG A 172 -5.45 -14.47 -0.59
C ARG A 172 -6.04 -14.13 -1.94
N MET A 173 -7.29 -13.71 -1.97
CA MET A 173 -8.00 -13.46 -3.22
C MET A 173 -8.66 -12.11 -3.24
N SER A 174 -8.54 -11.42 -4.36
CA SER A 174 -9.25 -10.19 -4.68
C SER A 174 -10.27 -10.51 -5.76
N VAL A 175 -11.54 -10.36 -5.43
CA VAL A 175 -12.67 -10.79 -6.27
C VAL A 175 -13.33 -9.56 -6.87
N THR A 176 -13.22 -9.38 -8.17
CA THR A 176 -13.97 -8.34 -8.87
C THR A 176 -15.40 -8.81 -9.07
N LEU A 177 -16.34 -8.14 -8.42
CA LEU A 177 -17.78 -8.40 -8.49
C LEU A 177 -18.53 -7.08 -8.68
N PRO A 178 -18.99 -6.74 -9.90
CA PRO A 178 -19.70 -5.50 -10.15
C PRO A 178 -20.98 -5.32 -9.32
N ALA A 179 -21.70 -6.42 -9.06
CA ALA A 179 -22.88 -6.46 -8.18
C ALA A 179 -22.44 -6.75 -6.74
N VAL A 180 -21.79 -5.78 -6.07
CA VAL A 180 -21.22 -5.95 -4.72
C VAL A 180 -22.27 -6.30 -3.65
N GLU A 181 -23.53 -6.01 -3.85
CA GLU A 181 -24.65 -6.44 -3.01
C GLU A 181 -24.79 -7.95 -2.93
N GLU A 182 -24.28 -8.69 -3.92
CA GLU A 182 -24.26 -10.14 -3.94
C GLU A 182 -23.03 -10.75 -3.23
N ALA A 183 -22.10 -9.93 -2.71
CA ALA A 183 -20.87 -10.41 -2.09
C ALA A 183 -21.11 -11.37 -0.93
N THR A 184 -22.12 -11.09 -0.08
CA THR A 184 -22.48 -11.98 1.04
C THR A 184 -22.99 -13.34 0.54
N ALA A 185 -23.81 -13.37 -0.50
CA ALA A 185 -24.31 -14.61 -1.08
C ALA A 185 -23.20 -15.40 -1.79
N LEU A 186 -22.28 -14.71 -2.47
CA LEU A 186 -21.11 -15.33 -3.11
C LEU A 186 -20.18 -15.99 -2.08
N LEU A 187 -19.86 -15.31 -1.00
CA LEU A 187 -19.02 -15.85 0.08
C LEU A 187 -19.74 -16.99 0.83
N TRP A 188 -21.04 -16.89 1.03
CA TRP A 188 -21.87 -17.95 1.59
C TRP A 188 -21.82 -19.21 0.76
N GLY A 189 -22.11 -19.12 -0.54
CA GLY A 189 -22.03 -20.24 -1.46
C GLY A 189 -20.64 -20.85 -1.55
N LEU A 190 -19.62 -20.01 -1.68
CA LEU A 190 -18.22 -20.45 -1.71
C LEU A 190 -17.84 -21.25 -0.47
N GLN A 191 -18.21 -20.76 0.70
CA GLN A 191 -17.92 -21.44 1.95
C GLN A 191 -18.61 -22.80 2.03
N HIS A 192 -19.89 -22.90 1.63
CA HIS A 192 -20.59 -24.17 1.58
C HIS A 192 -19.95 -25.16 0.59
N LEU A 193 -19.50 -24.68 -0.58
CA LEU A 193 -18.83 -25.55 -1.56
C LEU A 193 -17.50 -26.10 -1.09
N LEU A 194 -16.76 -25.36 -0.27
CA LEU A 194 -15.33 -25.61 -0.07
C LEU A 194 -14.89 -25.78 1.40
N THR A 195 -15.79 -25.61 2.38
CA THR A 195 -15.43 -25.71 3.82
C THR A 195 -14.74 -27.04 4.16
N ALA A 196 -15.20 -28.14 3.60
CA ALA A 196 -14.60 -29.45 3.82
C ALA A 196 -13.21 -29.63 3.20
N LEU A 197 -12.83 -28.76 2.27
CA LEU A 197 -11.62 -28.89 1.46
C LEU A 197 -10.49 -27.96 1.90
N LEU A 198 -10.83 -26.82 2.50
CA LEU A 198 -9.90 -25.73 2.71
C LEU A 198 -9.49 -25.56 4.17
N PRO A 199 -8.18 -25.45 4.43
CA PRO A 199 -7.66 -25.07 5.73
C PRO A 199 -7.69 -23.57 5.94
N GLY A 200 -7.62 -23.17 7.20
CA GLY A 200 -7.29 -21.82 7.63
C GLY A 200 -8.47 -20.87 7.83
N PRO A 201 -8.21 -19.68 8.35
CA PRO A 201 -9.26 -18.74 8.68
C PRO A 201 -9.98 -18.26 7.41
N TRP A 202 -11.31 -18.25 7.47
CA TRP A 202 -12.18 -17.70 6.43
C TRP A 202 -12.46 -16.21 6.70
N THR A 203 -11.41 -15.39 6.64
CA THR A 203 -11.56 -13.95 6.79
C THR A 203 -11.95 -13.30 5.47
N PHE A 204 -12.78 -12.27 5.53
CA PHE A 204 -13.29 -11.63 4.33
C PHE A 204 -13.64 -10.16 4.53
N SER A 205 -13.69 -9.40 3.42
CA SER A 205 -14.40 -8.13 3.32
C SER A 205 -15.38 -8.17 2.15
N THR A 206 -16.61 -7.78 2.40
CA THR A 206 -17.67 -7.79 1.37
C THR A 206 -17.56 -6.60 0.43
N PHE A 207 -16.75 -5.61 0.76
CA PHE A 207 -16.52 -4.45 -0.08
C PHE A 207 -15.25 -3.70 0.32
N GLU A 208 -14.36 -3.52 -0.64
CA GLU A 208 -13.21 -2.62 -0.59
C GLU A 208 -13.08 -1.90 -1.96
N ILE A 209 -12.33 -0.81 -2.00
CA ILE A 209 -12.04 -0.08 -3.24
C ILE A 209 -10.75 -0.52 -3.92
N ASP A 210 -9.83 -1.07 -3.12
CA ASP A 210 -8.51 -1.54 -3.56
C ASP A 210 -8.19 -2.86 -2.82
N ASP A 211 -7.27 -3.64 -3.36
CA ASP A 211 -6.82 -4.90 -2.76
C ASP A 211 -5.55 -4.74 -1.91
N ALA A 212 -5.02 -3.53 -1.80
CA ALA A 212 -3.90 -3.21 -0.93
C ALA A 212 -4.37 -2.92 0.51
N HIS A 213 -3.79 -3.60 1.48
CA HIS A 213 -4.03 -3.36 2.90
C HIS A 213 -2.76 -2.85 3.57
N ALA A 214 -2.93 -1.89 4.49
CA ALA A 214 -1.82 -1.30 5.23
C ALA A 214 -1.04 -2.33 6.07
N ASP A 215 -1.72 -3.36 6.58
CA ASP A 215 -1.12 -4.51 7.24
C ASP A 215 -1.51 -5.81 6.52
N PRO A 216 -0.59 -6.40 5.74
CA PRO A 216 -0.86 -7.66 5.05
C PRO A 216 -1.18 -8.83 5.99
N LYS A 217 -0.72 -8.81 7.25
CA LYS A 217 -0.96 -9.90 8.21
C LYS A 217 -2.40 -9.91 8.73
N SER A 218 -3.00 -8.73 8.87
CA SER A 218 -4.40 -8.56 9.29
C SER A 218 -5.36 -8.45 8.10
N ALA A 219 -4.85 -8.47 6.86
CA ALA A 219 -5.67 -8.37 5.67
C ALA A 219 -6.57 -9.60 5.51
N PRO A 220 -7.86 -9.41 5.18
CA PRO A 220 -8.77 -10.53 5.00
C PRO A 220 -8.34 -11.42 3.83
N ARG A 221 -8.66 -12.71 3.90
CA ARG A 221 -8.35 -13.67 2.85
C ARG A 221 -9.09 -13.37 1.56
N PHE A 222 -10.37 -13.04 1.64
CA PHE A 222 -11.21 -12.68 0.51
C PHE A 222 -11.58 -11.20 0.58
N VAL A 223 -11.35 -10.46 -0.50
CA VAL A 223 -11.72 -9.06 -0.62
C VAL A 223 -12.57 -8.92 -1.86
N VAL A 224 -13.76 -8.35 -1.74
CA VAL A 224 -14.66 -8.09 -2.87
C VAL A 224 -14.52 -6.64 -3.31
N LEU A 225 -14.34 -6.45 -4.61
CA LEU A 225 -14.10 -5.16 -5.25
C LEU A 225 -15.15 -4.91 -6.34
N PRO A 226 -15.70 -3.70 -6.47
CA PRO A 226 -16.65 -3.37 -7.53
C PRO A 226 -16.02 -3.32 -8.92
N ARG A 227 -14.71 -3.09 -8.98
CA ARG A 227 -13.92 -2.93 -10.21
C ARG A 227 -12.58 -3.65 -10.08
N PRO A 228 -11.94 -4.03 -11.21
CA PRO A 228 -10.59 -4.57 -11.15
C PRO A 228 -9.65 -3.61 -10.42
N PRO A 229 -8.84 -4.10 -9.47
CA PRO A 229 -7.88 -3.28 -8.75
C PRO A 229 -6.79 -2.78 -9.70
N GLY A 230 -6.14 -1.67 -9.33
CA GLY A 230 -4.99 -1.13 -10.05
C GLY A 230 -3.81 -2.12 -10.13
N ALA A 231 -2.66 -1.67 -10.61
CA ALA A 231 -1.50 -2.54 -10.85
C ALA A 231 -0.86 -3.11 -9.57
N ARG A 232 -1.23 -2.61 -8.40
CA ARG A 232 -0.69 -3.07 -7.12
C ARG A 232 -1.23 -4.44 -6.75
N SER A 233 -0.33 -5.30 -6.29
CA SER A 233 -0.67 -6.61 -5.76
C SER A 233 0.14 -6.84 -4.47
N ASP A 234 -0.52 -7.25 -3.42
CA ASP A 234 0.07 -7.78 -2.19
C ASP A 234 0.24 -9.32 -2.28
N ASN A 235 0.54 -9.84 -3.45
CA ASN A 235 0.57 -11.26 -3.80
C ASN A 235 -0.81 -11.94 -3.72
N ARG A 236 -1.89 -11.21 -3.95
CA ARG A 236 -3.22 -11.77 -4.05
C ARG A 236 -3.49 -12.37 -5.43
N VAL A 237 -4.21 -13.46 -5.47
CA VAL A 237 -4.81 -13.95 -6.71
C VAL A 237 -6.01 -13.09 -7.04
N ARG A 238 -5.99 -12.46 -8.20
CA ARG A 238 -7.08 -11.61 -8.70
C ARG A 238 -8.03 -12.45 -9.53
N VAL A 239 -9.31 -12.40 -9.21
CA VAL A 239 -10.37 -13.20 -9.81
C VAL A 239 -11.45 -12.26 -10.33
N ASP A 240 -11.73 -12.31 -11.63
CA ASP A 240 -12.89 -11.65 -12.20
C ASP A 240 -14.10 -12.58 -12.13
N ALA A 241 -15.00 -12.33 -11.19
CA ALA A 241 -16.20 -13.14 -10.97
C ALA A 241 -17.16 -13.15 -12.19
N THR A 242 -16.99 -12.25 -13.18
CA THR A 242 -17.72 -12.30 -14.44
C THR A 242 -17.21 -13.37 -15.41
N GLY A 243 -16.13 -14.07 -15.03
CA GLY A 243 -15.52 -15.14 -15.83
C GLY A 243 -14.62 -14.68 -16.97
N ARG A 244 -14.44 -13.36 -17.14
CA ARG A 244 -13.58 -12.82 -18.22
C ARG A 244 -12.12 -13.12 -17.94
N GLY A 245 -11.47 -13.78 -18.90
CA GLY A 245 -10.04 -14.10 -18.81
C GLY A 245 -9.70 -15.26 -17.87
N GLU A 246 -10.68 -15.86 -17.19
CA GLU A 246 -10.45 -16.98 -16.29
C GLU A 246 -10.21 -18.31 -17.05
N PRO A 247 -9.21 -19.11 -16.65
CA PRO A 247 -8.89 -20.34 -17.37
C PRO A 247 -9.98 -21.41 -17.26
N HIS A 248 -10.24 -22.10 -18.38
CA HIS A 248 -11.09 -23.27 -18.44
C HIS A 248 -10.22 -24.53 -18.23
N ASP A 249 -9.99 -24.89 -16.99
CA ASP A 249 -9.16 -26.04 -16.59
C ASP A 249 -9.96 -27.08 -15.79
N THR A 250 -9.25 -28.10 -15.31
CA THR A 250 -9.85 -29.19 -14.53
C THR A 250 -10.42 -28.73 -13.19
N HIS A 251 -9.92 -27.60 -12.63
CA HIS A 251 -10.45 -27.03 -11.39
C HIS A 251 -11.78 -26.30 -11.66
N ARG A 252 -11.87 -25.59 -12.80
CA ARG A 252 -13.13 -24.97 -13.20
C ARG A 252 -14.21 -26.00 -13.52
N GLU A 253 -13.85 -27.11 -14.16
CA GLU A 253 -14.80 -28.21 -14.37
C GLU A 253 -15.29 -28.82 -13.06
N LEU A 254 -14.39 -29.03 -12.10
CA LEU A 254 -14.78 -29.51 -10.75
C LEU A 254 -15.68 -28.51 -10.04
N ALA A 255 -15.32 -27.22 -10.05
CA ALA A 255 -16.12 -26.14 -9.45
C ALA A 255 -17.52 -26.05 -10.07
N ARG A 256 -17.61 -26.16 -11.41
CA ARG A 256 -18.90 -26.20 -12.12
C ARG A 256 -19.79 -27.36 -11.67
N ARG A 257 -19.21 -28.54 -11.52
CA ARG A 257 -19.94 -29.73 -11.04
C ARG A 257 -20.44 -29.56 -9.60
N LEU A 258 -19.60 -29.00 -8.72
CA LEU A 258 -19.97 -28.67 -7.34
C LEU A 258 -21.09 -27.62 -7.29
N ALA A 259 -20.96 -26.55 -8.07
CA ALA A 259 -21.96 -25.49 -8.12
C ALA A 259 -23.31 -26.01 -8.67
N ARG A 260 -23.29 -26.81 -9.72
CA ARG A 260 -24.51 -27.48 -10.25
C ARG A 260 -25.15 -28.37 -9.19
N TYR A 261 -24.37 -29.23 -8.53
CA TYR A 261 -24.92 -30.09 -7.49
C TYR A 261 -25.55 -29.28 -6.34
N TYR A 262 -24.91 -28.17 -5.95
CA TYR A 262 -25.46 -27.24 -4.96
C TYR A 262 -26.75 -26.56 -5.43
N VAL A 263 -26.85 -26.23 -6.70
CA VAL A 263 -28.05 -25.64 -7.30
C VAL A 263 -29.18 -26.67 -7.39
N ASP A 264 -28.90 -27.90 -7.83
CA ASP A 264 -29.90 -28.93 -8.11
C ASP A 264 -30.45 -29.55 -6.83
N GLU A 265 -29.57 -29.97 -5.92
CA GLU A 265 -29.91 -30.70 -4.70
C GLU A 265 -30.16 -29.78 -3.47
N GLY A 266 -29.79 -28.51 -3.59
CA GLY A 266 -29.85 -27.56 -2.51
C GLY A 266 -28.88 -27.88 -1.37
N TRP A 267 -28.94 -27.09 -0.31
CA TRP A 267 -28.00 -27.22 0.82
C TRP A 267 -28.02 -28.59 1.47
N ALA A 268 -29.20 -29.14 1.75
CA ALA A 268 -29.33 -30.41 2.45
C ALA A 268 -28.77 -31.59 1.63
N GLY A 269 -28.96 -31.57 0.30
CA GLY A 269 -28.40 -32.57 -0.61
C GLY A 269 -26.90 -32.44 -0.71
N PHE A 270 -26.41 -31.22 -0.88
CA PHE A 270 -24.99 -30.92 -0.95
C PHE A 270 -24.26 -31.29 0.36
N HIS A 271 -24.86 -31.00 1.51
CA HIS A 271 -24.33 -31.37 2.81
C HIS A 271 -24.22 -32.89 2.98
N ARG A 272 -25.23 -33.65 2.52
CA ARG A 272 -25.16 -35.12 2.51
C ARG A 272 -24.00 -35.63 1.61
N LEU A 273 -23.73 -34.95 0.49
CA LEU A 273 -22.60 -35.29 -0.35
C LEU A 273 -21.27 -35.03 0.35
N LEU A 274 -21.13 -33.90 1.05
CA LEU A 274 -19.92 -33.51 1.76
C LEU A 274 -19.79 -34.07 3.18
N ASN A 275 -20.89 -34.35 3.85
CA ASN A 275 -20.93 -34.99 5.21
C ASN A 275 -20.48 -36.43 5.23
N VAL A 276 -19.99 -36.88 4.16
CA VAL A 276 -19.24 -38.10 4.16
C VAL A 276 -17.82 -37.83 4.59
N PRO A 277 -17.38 -38.60 5.34
CA PRO A 277 -17.08 -38.54 6.73
C PRO A 277 -15.83 -37.76 7.04
N THR A 278 -15.53 -37.57 8.31
CA THR A 278 -14.23 -37.35 8.94
C THR A 278 -12.98 -37.72 8.10
N GLU A 279 -13.10 -38.62 7.13
CA GLU A 279 -12.02 -39.09 6.25
C GLU A 279 -11.45 -38.01 5.30
N LEU A 280 -12.28 -37.11 4.70
CA LEU A 280 -11.74 -36.05 3.81
C LEU A 280 -10.86 -35.05 4.59
N HIS A 281 -11.20 -34.78 5.84
CA HIS A 281 -10.41 -33.87 6.67
C HIS A 281 -9.09 -34.49 7.13
N THR A 282 -9.00 -35.83 7.20
CA THR A 282 -7.76 -36.53 7.55
C THR A 282 -6.79 -36.67 6.40
N LEU A 283 -7.25 -36.49 5.17
CA LEU A 283 -6.41 -36.54 4.00
C LEU A 283 -5.50 -35.29 3.86
N PRO A 284 -4.29 -35.44 3.31
CA PRO A 284 -3.49 -34.30 2.87
C PRO A 284 -4.26 -33.42 1.89
N GLU A 285 -4.05 -32.13 1.93
CA GLU A 285 -4.79 -31.12 1.15
C GLU A 285 -4.89 -31.44 -0.35
N ASN A 286 -3.77 -31.86 -0.95
CA ASN A 286 -3.71 -32.27 -2.37
C ASN A 286 -4.54 -33.53 -2.67
N ALA A 287 -4.70 -34.43 -1.70
CA ALA A 287 -5.49 -35.64 -1.85
C ALA A 287 -7.01 -35.39 -1.70
N ARG A 288 -7.42 -34.36 -0.95
CA ARG A 288 -8.85 -34.02 -0.74
C ARG A 288 -9.57 -33.69 -2.04
N VAL A 289 -8.94 -32.88 -2.88
CA VAL A 289 -9.51 -32.48 -4.20
C VAL A 289 -9.67 -33.70 -5.10
N ALA A 290 -8.68 -34.60 -5.12
CA ALA A 290 -8.74 -35.84 -5.92
C ALA A 290 -9.84 -36.77 -5.39
N ALA A 291 -9.95 -36.95 -4.08
CA ALA A 291 -10.99 -37.79 -3.45
C ALA A 291 -12.39 -37.24 -3.74
N LEU A 292 -12.57 -35.92 -3.67
CA LEU A 292 -13.85 -35.29 -4.02
C LEU A 292 -14.22 -35.50 -5.49
N ARG A 293 -13.26 -35.38 -6.42
CA ARG A 293 -13.46 -35.64 -7.82
C ARG A 293 -13.93 -37.06 -8.08
N THR A 294 -13.21 -38.08 -7.52
CA THR A 294 -13.58 -39.47 -7.63
C THR A 294 -15.00 -39.73 -7.13
N ARG A 295 -15.38 -39.07 -6.05
CA ARG A 295 -16.72 -39.22 -5.48
C ARG A 295 -17.80 -38.64 -6.39
N LEU A 296 -17.59 -37.44 -6.94
CA LEU A 296 -18.52 -36.85 -7.90
C LEU A 296 -18.65 -37.70 -9.17
N ASP A 297 -17.56 -38.35 -9.61
CA ASP A 297 -17.58 -39.28 -10.74
C ASP A 297 -18.43 -40.51 -10.41
N GLY A 298 -18.30 -41.06 -9.21
CA GLY A 298 -19.14 -42.17 -8.73
C GLY A 298 -20.64 -41.84 -8.69
N LEU A 299 -20.98 -40.62 -8.24
CA LEU A 299 -22.37 -40.16 -8.24
C LEU A 299 -22.93 -39.96 -9.64
N ALA A 300 -22.15 -39.43 -10.57
CA ALA A 300 -22.56 -39.27 -11.95
C ALA A 300 -22.77 -40.64 -12.66
N ALA A 301 -21.95 -41.63 -12.34
CA ALA A 301 -22.09 -43.00 -12.85
C ALA A 301 -23.36 -43.69 -12.27
N ALA A 302 -23.68 -43.47 -10.97
CA ALA A 302 -24.85 -44.00 -10.35
C ALA A 302 -26.16 -43.39 -10.86
N SER A 303 -26.12 -42.13 -11.30
CA SER A 303 -27.27 -41.40 -11.85
C SER A 303 -27.55 -41.74 -13.34
N ASN A 304 -26.65 -42.46 -14.02
CA ASN A 304 -26.79 -42.83 -15.43
C ASN A 304 -26.63 -44.36 -15.63
N PRO A 305 -27.63 -45.16 -15.29
CA PRO A 305 -27.52 -46.63 -15.35
C PRO A 305 -27.42 -47.21 -16.78
N ARG A 306 -27.49 -46.39 -17.80
CA ARG A 306 -27.34 -46.80 -19.21
C ARG A 306 -25.88 -46.97 -19.70
N ALA A 307 -24.89 -46.56 -18.92
CA ALA A 307 -23.49 -46.58 -19.32
C ALA A 307 -22.76 -47.91 -18.96
N THR A 308 -23.43 -48.85 -18.31
CA THR A 308 -22.84 -50.14 -17.89
C THR A 308 -23.33 -51.33 -18.70
N GLN A 309 -23.44 -51.21 -20.04
CA GLN A 309 -23.49 -52.40 -20.90
C GLN A 309 -22.08 -52.69 -21.41
N PRO A 310 -21.54 -53.89 -21.22
CA PRO A 310 -20.22 -54.23 -21.78
C PRO A 310 -20.28 -54.25 -23.29
N ALA A 311 -19.32 -53.58 -23.93
CA ALA A 311 -19.16 -53.54 -25.35
C ALA A 311 -19.08 -54.95 -25.93
N ARG A 312 -20.04 -55.30 -26.79
CA ARG A 312 -19.95 -56.44 -27.66
C ARG A 312 -18.82 -56.22 -28.70
N THR A 313 -17.88 -57.15 -28.70
CA THR A 313 -16.78 -57.23 -29.69
C THR A 313 -17.36 -57.31 -31.10
N PRO A 314 -16.95 -56.48 -32.06
CA PRO A 314 -17.23 -56.71 -33.48
C PRO A 314 -16.11 -57.48 -34.11
N GLY A 315 -16.53 -58.55 -34.81
CA GLY A 315 -15.68 -59.36 -35.70
C GLY A 315 -15.24 -58.63 -36.96
N SER A 316 -14.18 -59.19 -37.48
CA SER A 316 -13.32 -58.76 -38.59
C SER A 316 -13.99 -58.48 -39.97
N ALA A 317 -13.57 -57.39 -40.60
CA ALA A 317 -13.18 -57.14 -42.04
C ALA A 317 -14.23 -57.30 -43.15
N PRO A 318 -14.05 -56.78 -44.42
CA PRO A 318 -12.85 -56.18 -44.98
C PRO A 318 -13.01 -54.86 -45.77
N THR A 319 -11.88 -54.29 -46.02
CA THR A 319 -11.35 -53.42 -47.10
C THR A 319 -12.22 -52.95 -48.25
N ALA A 320 -12.25 -51.63 -48.50
CA ALA A 320 -12.16 -51.04 -49.83
C ALA A 320 -11.56 -49.63 -49.82
N GLN A 321 -10.50 -49.48 -50.55
CA GLN A 321 -9.79 -48.27 -50.92
C GLN A 321 -10.64 -47.34 -51.78
N ALA A 322 -10.57 -46.01 -51.55
CA ALA A 322 -10.60 -45.04 -52.63
C ALA A 322 -9.93 -43.75 -52.21
N THR A 323 -8.76 -43.60 -52.76
CA THR A 323 -7.97 -42.37 -52.90
C THR A 323 -8.75 -41.22 -53.52
N ARG A 324 -8.57 -40.04 -53.02
CA ARG A 324 -8.38 -38.80 -53.79
C ARG A 324 -7.69 -37.71 -53.00
N GLN A 325 -6.58 -37.33 -53.57
CA GLN A 325 -5.73 -36.21 -53.16
C GLN A 325 -6.21 -34.85 -53.74
N PRO A 326 -5.55 -33.73 -53.35
CA PRO A 326 -6.14 -32.42 -53.24
C PRO A 326 -5.85 -31.50 -54.43
N GLY A 327 -6.59 -30.42 -54.54
CA GLY A 327 -6.31 -29.34 -55.49
C GLY A 327 -6.05 -28.01 -54.77
N PRO A 328 -5.20 -27.18 -55.36
CA PRO A 328 -4.55 -26.07 -54.66
C PRO A 328 -5.24 -24.70 -54.80
N PRO A 329 -4.66 -23.68 -54.21
CA PRO A 329 -5.30 -22.38 -53.95
C PRO A 329 -4.98 -21.32 -55.00
N ALA A 330 -5.72 -20.28 -55.08
CA ALA A 330 -5.33 -18.92 -55.48
C ALA A 330 -6.51 -18.00 -55.77
N PRO A 331 -6.35 -16.71 -55.96
CA PRO A 331 -5.39 -15.79 -55.41
C PRO A 331 -6.03 -14.48 -54.83
N SER A 332 -5.19 -13.75 -54.15
CA SER A 332 -5.29 -12.35 -53.73
C SER A 332 -5.78 -11.36 -54.78
N ASN A 333 -6.51 -10.34 -54.33
CA ASN A 333 -6.50 -9.03 -54.99
C ASN A 333 -6.54 -7.90 -53.98
N VAL A 334 -5.40 -7.18 -53.94
CA VAL A 334 -5.26 -5.81 -53.46
C VAL A 334 -5.55 -4.88 -54.63
N PRO A 335 -6.15 -3.72 -54.42
CA PRO A 335 -5.50 -2.49 -54.88
C PRO A 335 -5.52 -1.35 -53.89
N LYS A 336 -4.40 -0.68 -53.81
CA LYS A 336 -4.14 0.69 -53.44
C LYS A 336 -4.00 1.52 -54.73
N PRO A 337 -3.86 2.82 -54.80
CA PRO A 337 -4.35 3.99 -54.03
C PRO A 337 -4.85 5.11 -54.97
N ALA A 338 -5.23 6.25 -54.42
CA ALA A 338 -5.17 7.65 -54.89
C ALA A 338 -6.39 8.40 -54.37
N GLY A 339 -6.40 9.63 -53.97
CA GLY A 339 -5.63 10.82 -54.20
C GLY A 339 -6.34 11.94 -53.43
N ARG A 340 -5.59 12.88 -52.96
CA ARG A 340 -6.13 14.15 -52.43
C ARG A 340 -6.79 14.97 -53.56
N PRO A 341 -7.73 15.83 -53.24
CA PRO A 341 -7.39 17.28 -53.33
C PRO A 341 -7.84 18.10 -52.12
N ARG A 342 -7.14 19.17 -52.05
CA ARG A 342 -7.21 20.35 -51.22
C ARG A 342 -8.36 21.24 -51.71
N GLU A 343 -9.17 21.84 -50.80
CA GLU A 343 -9.79 23.14 -50.98
C GLU A 343 -10.13 23.75 -49.64
N THR A 344 -9.58 24.79 -49.34
CA THR A 344 -9.86 26.18 -48.95
C THR A 344 -11.28 26.53 -48.59
N GLY A 345 -11.48 27.08 -47.39
CA GLY A 345 -12.74 27.74 -47.00
C GLY A 345 -12.65 28.34 -45.59
N THR A 346 -12.20 29.58 -45.54
CA THR A 346 -12.57 30.74 -44.68
C THR A 346 -13.22 30.46 -43.30
N GLY A 347 -12.56 31.03 -42.27
CA GLY A 347 -12.98 31.08 -40.87
C GLY A 347 -14.22 31.93 -40.60
N PRO A 348 -14.55 31.99 -39.31
CA PRO A 348 -14.55 33.31 -38.68
C PRO A 348 -13.82 33.35 -37.32
N THR A 349 -13.05 34.39 -37.25
CA THR A 349 -12.77 35.33 -36.13
C THR A 349 -12.97 34.85 -34.69
N GLY A 350 -11.86 34.64 -33.99
CA GLY A 350 -11.40 35.52 -32.96
C GLY A 350 -12.23 35.59 -31.69
N SER A 351 -11.82 34.80 -30.71
CA SER A 351 -11.83 35.27 -29.34
C SER A 351 -10.48 34.91 -28.73
N THR A 352 -9.63 35.94 -28.66
CA THR A 352 -8.42 35.97 -27.87
C THR A 352 -8.74 35.56 -26.43
N PRO A 353 -8.06 34.60 -25.84
CA PRO A 353 -8.20 34.37 -24.42
C PRO A 353 -7.71 35.59 -23.65
N PRO A 354 -8.31 35.98 -22.53
CA PRO A 354 -7.91 37.15 -21.76
C PRO A 354 -6.45 37.02 -21.36
N ASN A 355 -5.70 38.12 -21.54
CA ASN A 355 -4.33 38.29 -21.11
C ASN A 355 -4.10 37.67 -19.75
N THR A 356 -3.32 36.60 -19.70
CA THR A 356 -2.75 36.05 -18.46
C THR A 356 -1.78 37.14 -17.95
N PRO A 357 -1.96 37.67 -16.74
CA PRO A 357 -1.00 38.63 -16.18
C PRO A 357 0.37 37.94 -16.12
N ALA A 358 1.40 38.65 -16.58
CA ALA A 358 2.76 38.15 -16.62
C ALA A 358 3.18 37.68 -15.21
N ALA A 359 3.63 36.43 -15.11
CA ALA A 359 4.27 35.90 -13.90
C ALA A 359 5.44 36.84 -13.54
N ASP A 360 5.64 37.08 -12.23
CA ASP A 360 6.77 37.87 -11.74
C ASP A 360 8.08 37.25 -12.27
N PRO A 361 8.82 37.95 -13.15
CA PRO A 361 9.99 37.39 -13.81
C PRO A 361 11.15 37.09 -12.83
N ASN A 362 11.09 37.59 -11.60
CA ASN A 362 12.13 37.46 -10.59
C ASN A 362 11.95 36.25 -9.66
N ARG A 363 10.84 35.53 -9.75
CA ARG A 363 10.70 34.31 -8.93
C ARG A 363 11.36 33.11 -9.60
N PRO A 364 12.11 32.31 -8.82
CA PRO A 364 12.76 31.11 -9.35
C PRO A 364 11.74 30.09 -9.85
N GLU A 365 12.09 29.39 -10.93
CA GLU A 365 11.35 28.21 -11.35
C GLU A 365 11.61 27.07 -10.37
N VAL A 366 10.54 26.35 -10.05
CA VAL A 366 10.57 25.19 -9.19
C VAL A 366 10.32 23.93 -10.04
N ARG A 367 11.06 22.87 -9.80
CA ARG A 367 10.78 21.59 -10.44
C ARG A 367 9.59 20.91 -9.76
N CYS A 368 8.59 20.56 -10.54
CA CYS A 368 7.43 19.82 -10.06
C CYS A 368 7.84 18.39 -9.68
N PRO A 369 7.54 17.92 -8.47
CA PRO A 369 7.91 16.57 -8.05
C PRO A 369 7.10 15.45 -8.72
N TYR A 370 6.03 15.81 -9.45
CA TYR A 370 5.13 14.84 -10.10
C TYR A 370 5.44 14.65 -11.60
N CYS A 371 5.48 15.74 -12.37
CA CYS A 371 5.78 15.69 -13.81
C CYS A 371 7.22 16.04 -14.14
N LEU A 372 8.02 16.52 -13.18
CA LEU A 372 9.41 16.95 -13.30
C LEU A 372 9.62 18.20 -14.16
N ASP A 373 8.56 18.81 -14.67
CA ASP A 373 8.62 20.06 -15.38
C ASP A 373 9.03 21.22 -14.49
N ARG A 374 9.65 22.22 -15.10
CA ARG A 374 9.90 23.48 -14.42
C ARG A 374 8.64 24.33 -14.45
N VAL A 375 8.19 24.75 -13.30
CA VAL A 375 6.97 25.53 -13.12
C VAL A 375 7.27 26.81 -12.34
N ARG A 376 6.59 27.88 -12.72
CA ARG A 376 6.67 29.16 -12.02
C ARG A 376 5.46 29.35 -11.15
N TRP A 377 5.66 30.01 -10.02
CA TRP A 377 4.59 30.42 -9.14
C TRP A 377 3.59 31.34 -9.87
N ASN A 378 2.31 31.03 -9.75
CA ASN A 378 1.22 31.83 -10.26
C ASN A 378 0.15 32.00 -9.20
N GLU A 379 0.02 33.19 -8.61
CA GLU A 379 -0.95 33.49 -7.56
C GLU A 379 -2.41 33.52 -8.03
N HIS A 380 -2.67 33.48 -9.34
CA HIS A 380 -4.01 33.42 -9.90
C HIS A 380 -4.52 31.99 -10.10
N GLU A 381 -3.67 30.98 -9.90
CA GLU A 381 -3.99 29.56 -10.01
C GLU A 381 -3.90 28.86 -8.65
N LEU A 382 -4.57 29.46 -7.64
CA LEU A 382 -4.60 28.94 -6.29
C LEU A 382 -5.82 28.09 -6.04
N TYR A 383 -5.60 27.02 -5.29
CA TYR A 383 -6.61 26.05 -4.90
C TYR A 383 -6.49 25.76 -3.41
N GLU A 384 -7.61 25.45 -2.77
CA GLU A 384 -7.66 24.86 -1.44
C GLU A 384 -8.17 23.44 -1.53
N ARG A 385 -7.68 22.59 -0.64
CA ARG A 385 -8.12 21.21 -0.51
C ARG A 385 -9.33 21.19 0.43
N ASP A 386 -10.47 20.72 -0.06
CA ASP A 386 -11.66 20.53 0.75
C ASP A 386 -11.50 19.28 1.67
N ALA A 387 -12.47 19.08 2.57
CA ALA A 387 -12.48 17.92 3.44
C ALA A 387 -12.61 16.56 2.71
N ARG A 388 -12.96 16.57 1.42
CA ARG A 388 -13.03 15.39 0.55
C ARG A 388 -11.77 15.21 -0.30
N GLN A 389 -10.69 15.95 0.03
CA GLN A 389 -9.43 15.94 -0.72
C GLN A 389 -9.56 16.45 -2.17
N ARG A 390 -10.60 17.20 -2.52
CA ARG A 390 -10.77 17.82 -3.83
C ARG A 390 -10.23 19.24 -3.78
N PHE A 391 -9.68 19.68 -4.90
CA PHE A 391 -9.11 21.03 -5.03
C PHE A 391 -10.14 21.99 -5.60
N GLU A 392 -10.46 23.04 -4.86
CA GLU A 392 -11.36 24.12 -5.28
C GLU A 392 -10.56 25.41 -5.46
N ARG A 393 -10.81 26.10 -6.58
CA ARG A 393 -10.10 27.35 -6.88
C ARG A 393 -10.47 28.43 -5.88
N VAL A 394 -9.47 29.15 -5.38
CA VAL A 394 -9.66 30.26 -4.46
C VAL A 394 -9.03 31.54 -4.98
N ASP A 395 -9.68 32.66 -4.70
CA ASP A 395 -9.18 34.00 -4.99
C ASP A 395 -8.85 34.71 -3.69
N LEU A 396 -7.57 35.01 -3.51
CA LEU A 396 -7.05 35.73 -2.34
C LEU A 396 -6.88 37.25 -2.57
N SER A 397 -7.27 37.75 -3.74
CA SER A 397 -7.13 39.17 -4.09
C SER A 397 -7.92 40.10 -3.16
N ASN A 398 -9.01 39.61 -2.63
CA ASN A 398 -9.89 40.36 -1.69
C ASN A 398 -9.34 40.44 -0.26
N ILE A 399 -8.26 39.72 0.06
CA ILE A 399 -7.66 39.74 1.41
C ILE A 399 -6.57 40.82 1.39
N THR A 400 -6.91 42.02 1.89
CA THR A 400 -6.00 43.17 1.93
C THR A 400 -5.04 43.13 3.11
N ASP A 401 -5.37 42.43 4.20
CA ASP A 401 -4.51 42.28 5.37
C ASP A 401 -3.35 41.31 5.05
N PRO A 402 -2.07 41.75 5.12
CA PRO A 402 -0.92 40.93 4.75
C PRO A 402 -0.76 39.66 5.60
N LEU A 403 -1.09 39.74 6.90
CA LEU A 403 -0.95 38.59 7.81
C LEU A 403 -2.01 37.54 7.50
N LYS A 404 -3.26 37.95 7.31
CA LYS A 404 -4.35 37.03 6.93
C LYS A 404 -4.10 36.40 5.57
N ARG A 405 -3.61 37.19 4.61
CA ARG A 405 -3.25 36.69 3.29
C ARG A 405 -2.11 35.68 3.35
N HIS A 406 -1.07 35.97 4.13
CA HIS A 406 0.05 35.06 4.35
C HIS A 406 -0.40 33.77 5.02
N ASP A 407 -1.22 33.85 6.06
CA ASP A 407 -1.77 32.68 6.73
C ASP A 407 -2.62 31.81 5.79
N ARG A 408 -3.47 32.45 4.99
CA ARG A 408 -4.29 31.74 4.01
C ARG A 408 -3.46 31.07 2.92
N LEU A 409 -2.43 31.75 2.42
CA LEU A 409 -1.50 31.19 1.42
C LEU A 409 -0.84 29.89 1.86
N ARG A 410 -0.59 29.72 3.14
CA ARG A 410 0.05 28.50 3.69
C ARG A 410 -0.80 27.25 3.55
N SER A 411 -2.10 27.38 3.40
CA SER A 411 -3.05 26.27 3.20
C SER A 411 -3.46 26.06 1.76
N THR A 412 -2.91 26.86 0.81
CA THR A 412 -3.25 26.76 -0.59
C THR A 412 -2.25 25.93 -1.39
N PHE A 413 -2.69 25.56 -2.58
CA PHE A 413 -1.93 24.81 -3.57
C PHE A 413 -1.99 25.54 -4.92
N MET A 414 -0.98 25.36 -5.72
CA MET A 414 -0.98 25.81 -7.12
C MET A 414 -1.15 24.58 -8.02
N ARG A 415 -2.08 24.65 -8.97
CA ARG A 415 -2.21 23.63 -10.01
C ARG A 415 -0.98 23.66 -10.91
N CYS A 416 -0.33 22.53 -11.11
CA CYS A 416 0.78 22.42 -12.04
C CYS A 416 0.26 22.52 -13.47
N PRO A 417 0.84 23.41 -14.33
CA PRO A 417 0.44 23.53 -15.73
C PRO A 417 0.85 22.32 -16.59
N ASN A 418 1.72 21.42 -16.07
CA ASN A 418 2.21 20.23 -16.76
C ASN A 418 2.61 20.51 -18.23
N PRO A 419 3.59 21.37 -18.49
CA PRO A 419 3.90 21.85 -19.84
C PRO A 419 4.28 20.75 -20.84
N SER A 420 4.93 19.68 -20.37
CA SER A 420 5.29 18.53 -21.20
C SER A 420 4.08 17.65 -21.56
N GLY A 421 3.02 17.69 -20.76
CA GLY A 421 1.86 16.80 -20.89
C GLY A 421 2.14 15.34 -20.58
N ASP A 422 3.28 15.04 -19.96
CA ASP A 422 3.72 13.67 -19.67
C ASP A 422 2.90 13.03 -18.54
N GLU A 423 2.42 13.83 -17.59
CA GLU A 423 1.54 13.37 -16.54
C GLU A 423 0.08 13.54 -16.92
N LYS A 424 -0.66 12.45 -16.93
CA LYS A 424 -2.09 12.45 -17.32
C LYS A 424 -3.01 12.91 -16.20
N ARG A 425 -2.55 12.84 -14.95
CA ARG A 425 -3.34 13.22 -13.78
C ARG A 425 -3.06 14.66 -13.40
N GLU A 426 -4.12 15.39 -13.08
CA GLU A 426 -3.96 16.72 -12.47
C GLU A 426 -3.25 16.57 -11.13
N HIS A 427 -2.30 17.48 -10.89
CA HIS A 427 -1.56 17.49 -9.63
C HIS A 427 -1.31 18.92 -9.16
N TYR A 428 -1.17 19.07 -7.88
CA TYR A 428 -1.17 20.33 -7.18
C TYR A 428 0.03 20.42 -6.25
N LEU A 429 0.71 21.56 -6.27
CA LEU A 429 1.90 21.83 -5.48
C LEU A 429 1.52 22.69 -4.29
N PRO A 430 1.89 22.31 -3.05
CA PRO A 430 1.69 23.21 -1.90
C PRO A 430 2.33 24.56 -2.15
N THR A 431 1.64 25.64 -1.82
CA THR A 431 2.17 27.00 -1.96
C THR A 431 3.52 27.17 -1.26
N ASN A 432 3.66 26.60 -0.05
CA ASN A 432 4.94 26.63 0.69
C ASN A 432 6.10 25.93 -0.05
N TYR A 433 5.82 25.06 -1.02
CA TYR A 433 6.83 24.45 -1.87
C TYR A 433 7.36 25.43 -2.96
N MET A 434 6.53 26.43 -3.31
CA MET A 434 6.75 27.30 -4.47
C MET A 434 7.26 28.71 -4.14
N ILE A 435 6.89 29.25 -2.96
CA ILE A 435 7.07 30.68 -2.66
C ILE A 435 8.37 31.02 -1.92
N HIS A 436 9.16 30.03 -1.55
CA HIS A 436 10.43 30.17 -0.85
C HIS A 436 11.62 29.95 -1.78
N GLU A 437 12.80 29.71 -1.22
CA GLU A 437 13.95 29.26 -2.02
C GLU A 437 13.63 27.98 -2.77
N PRO A 438 14.31 27.69 -3.90
CA PRO A 438 14.08 26.44 -4.64
C PRO A 438 14.18 25.23 -3.72
N PRO A 439 13.22 24.31 -3.78
CA PRO A 439 13.21 23.12 -2.94
C PRO A 439 14.49 22.31 -3.06
N LEU A 440 14.94 21.72 -1.98
CA LEU A 440 15.99 20.70 -1.96
C LEU A 440 15.32 19.32 -2.02
N VAL A 441 15.51 18.63 -3.12
CA VAL A 441 14.92 17.30 -3.35
C VAL A 441 15.94 16.23 -3.00
N ILE A 442 15.64 15.39 -2.01
CA ILE A 442 16.53 14.35 -1.50
C ILE A 442 15.94 12.98 -1.80
N GLY A 443 16.67 12.17 -2.57
CA GLY A 443 16.32 10.79 -2.87
C GLY A 443 16.99 9.80 -1.93
N LEU A 444 16.21 8.87 -1.34
CA LEU A 444 16.73 7.72 -0.60
C LEU A 444 16.90 6.54 -1.57
N ILE A 445 18.13 6.07 -1.72
CA ILE A 445 18.51 5.03 -2.68
C ILE A 445 18.99 3.80 -1.92
N GLY A 446 18.60 2.62 -2.34
CA GLY A 446 19.04 1.34 -1.76
C GLY A 446 18.07 0.21 -2.10
N ASP A 447 18.49 -1.00 -1.92
CA ASP A 447 17.69 -2.20 -2.23
C ASP A 447 16.46 -2.35 -1.33
N GLY A 448 15.57 -3.25 -1.71
CA GLY A 448 14.47 -3.66 -0.86
C GLY A 448 14.99 -4.12 0.51
N LEU A 449 14.23 -3.84 1.57
CA LEU A 449 14.57 -4.19 2.96
C LEU A 449 15.83 -3.54 3.55
N SER A 450 16.55 -2.67 2.82
CA SER A 450 17.76 -1.99 3.32
C SER A 450 17.51 -1.04 4.51
N GLY A 451 16.25 -0.78 4.85
CA GLY A 451 15.88 0.08 5.98
C GLY A 451 15.66 1.55 5.63
N LYS A 452 15.53 1.93 4.34
CA LYS A 452 15.25 3.30 3.88
C LYS A 452 14.07 3.94 4.62
N THR A 453 12.91 3.28 4.58
CA THR A 453 11.69 3.80 5.20
C THR A 453 11.82 3.95 6.71
N HIS A 454 12.50 3.01 7.38
CA HIS A 454 12.79 3.12 8.83
C HIS A 454 13.75 4.27 9.11
N LEU A 455 14.78 4.45 8.30
CA LEU A 455 15.73 5.55 8.43
C LEU A 455 15.03 6.90 8.26
N LEU A 456 14.22 7.05 7.21
CA LEU A 456 13.49 8.29 6.94
C LEU A 456 12.48 8.60 8.07
N ALA A 457 11.72 7.59 8.51
CA ALA A 457 10.76 7.79 9.60
C ALA A 457 11.45 8.17 10.92
N ALA A 458 12.60 7.55 11.23
CA ALA A 458 13.39 7.91 12.41
C ALA A 458 14.02 9.31 12.27
N MET A 459 14.53 9.68 11.09
CA MET A 459 15.05 11.03 10.82
C MET A 459 13.97 12.10 11.03
N ILE A 460 12.80 11.92 10.44
CA ILE A 460 11.68 12.87 10.59
C ILE A 460 11.25 12.94 12.05
N GLY A 461 11.14 11.81 12.76
CA GLY A 461 10.83 11.80 14.18
C GLY A 461 11.83 12.56 15.03
N GLU A 462 13.13 12.42 14.76
CA GLU A 462 14.18 13.17 15.45
C GLU A 462 14.19 14.67 15.08
N ILE A 463 13.86 15.01 13.82
CA ILE A 463 13.68 16.41 13.40
C ILE A 463 12.51 17.05 14.18
N GLU A 464 11.38 16.37 14.29
CA GLU A 464 10.22 16.82 15.06
C GLU A 464 10.52 16.96 16.55
N ALA A 465 11.31 16.06 17.10
CA ALA A 465 11.80 16.15 18.48
C ALA A 465 12.76 17.33 18.71
N GLY A 466 13.12 18.04 17.63
CA GLY A 466 13.97 19.21 17.66
C GLY A 466 15.47 18.93 17.51
N GLY A 467 15.84 17.75 16.99
CA GLY A 467 17.24 17.36 16.81
C GLY A 467 18.07 18.30 15.92
N LEU A 468 17.42 19.02 14.99
CA LEU A 468 18.08 20.04 14.16
C LEU A 468 18.22 21.42 14.83
N ARG A 469 17.58 21.66 15.97
CA ARG A 469 17.61 22.99 16.64
C ARG A 469 19.02 23.37 17.08
N ALA A 470 19.81 22.39 17.50
CA ALA A 470 21.19 22.63 17.86
C ALA A 470 22.02 23.22 16.71
N TYR A 471 21.68 22.90 15.47
CA TYR A 471 22.29 23.44 14.25
C TYR A 471 21.68 24.78 13.79
N GLY A 472 20.82 25.41 14.60
CA GLY A 472 20.13 26.64 14.24
C GLY A 472 18.99 26.44 13.22
N VAL A 473 18.57 25.19 13.00
CA VAL A 473 17.54 24.82 12.01
C VAL A 473 16.19 24.62 12.70
N ASN A 474 15.21 25.41 12.31
CA ASN A 474 13.81 25.21 12.68
C ASN A 474 13.03 24.63 11.51
N HIS A 475 11.97 23.90 11.78
CA HIS A 475 11.16 23.26 10.74
C HIS A 475 9.66 23.51 10.92
N THR A 476 8.91 23.41 9.83
CA THR A 476 7.45 23.28 9.77
C THR A 476 7.09 22.40 8.58
N ALA A 477 5.88 21.85 8.56
CA ALA A 477 5.42 21.08 7.41
C ALA A 477 5.21 21.98 6.19
N VAL A 478 5.53 21.47 4.99
CA VAL A 478 5.17 22.12 3.70
C VAL A 478 3.68 21.93 3.43
N ASP A 479 3.17 20.72 3.61
CA ASP A 479 1.75 20.32 3.59
C ASP A 479 1.40 19.63 4.90
N ILE A 480 0.57 20.26 5.70
CA ILE A 480 0.24 19.77 7.07
C ILE A 480 -0.48 18.41 7.01
N ASP A 481 -1.41 18.23 6.07
CA ASP A 481 -2.20 17.00 5.98
C ASP A 481 -1.33 15.82 5.55
N GLN A 482 -0.46 16.03 4.57
CA GLN A 482 0.48 15.01 4.12
C GLN A 482 1.47 14.64 5.22
N HIS A 483 2.02 15.63 5.90
CA HIS A 483 2.94 15.42 7.02
C HIS A 483 2.27 14.66 8.17
N GLN A 484 1.03 15.00 8.54
CA GLN A 484 0.28 14.25 9.54
C GLN A 484 -0.01 12.81 9.11
N SER A 485 -0.32 12.60 7.83
CA SER A 485 -0.49 11.26 7.26
C SER A 485 0.81 10.46 7.35
N TYR A 486 1.94 11.05 6.98
CA TYR A 486 3.24 10.38 7.11
C TYR A 486 3.60 10.07 8.57
N ARG A 487 3.35 10.99 9.48
CA ARG A 487 3.54 10.76 10.91
C ARG A 487 2.73 9.58 11.43
N SER A 488 1.42 9.58 11.19
CA SER A 488 0.52 8.56 11.71
C SER A 488 0.77 7.18 11.10
N THR A 489 1.25 7.12 9.85
CA THR A 489 1.47 5.84 9.14
C THR A 489 2.91 5.31 9.24
N ARG A 490 3.90 6.16 9.53
CA ARG A 490 5.32 5.78 9.53
C ARG A 490 6.05 6.16 10.82
N VAL A 491 6.00 7.43 11.23
CA VAL A 491 6.79 7.92 12.38
C VAL A 491 6.27 7.36 13.69
N GLU A 492 4.99 7.56 13.97
CA GLU A 492 4.37 7.13 15.22
C GLU A 492 4.38 5.60 15.42
N PRO A 493 4.03 4.77 14.40
CA PRO A 493 4.16 3.32 14.54
C PRO A 493 5.60 2.89 14.85
N LEU A 494 6.60 3.48 14.18
CA LEU A 494 7.99 3.17 14.46
C LEU A 494 8.40 3.58 15.88
N GLN A 495 8.04 4.79 16.34
CA GLN A 495 8.28 5.28 17.70
C GLN A 495 7.63 4.38 18.76
N HIS A 496 6.47 3.78 18.45
CA HIS A 496 5.81 2.79 19.30
C HIS A 496 6.38 1.38 19.16
N GLY A 497 7.52 1.25 18.51
CA GLY A 497 8.24 0.01 18.37
C GLY A 497 7.59 -0.98 17.38
N GLN A 498 6.83 -0.52 16.41
CA GLN A 498 6.29 -1.34 15.33
C GLN A 498 7.24 -1.33 14.14
N MET A 499 7.46 -2.49 13.54
CA MET A 499 8.18 -2.59 12.28
C MET A 499 7.31 -2.00 11.15
N LEU A 500 7.88 -1.14 10.33
CA LEU A 500 7.18 -0.57 9.19
C LEU A 500 7.08 -1.58 8.05
N ALA A 501 5.94 -1.57 7.37
CA ALA A 501 5.77 -2.35 6.15
C ALA A 501 6.73 -1.86 5.06
N THR A 502 7.12 -2.78 4.18
CA THR A 502 7.96 -2.48 3.01
C THR A 502 7.26 -1.45 2.12
N THR A 503 8.02 -0.50 1.58
CA THR A 503 7.50 0.44 0.58
C THR A 503 7.09 -0.33 -0.66
N VAL A 504 5.81 -0.25 -1.00
CA VAL A 504 5.24 -0.95 -2.16
C VAL A 504 5.63 -0.22 -3.44
N SER A 505 5.90 -0.99 -4.50
CA SER A 505 6.17 -0.48 -5.84
C SER A 505 5.11 0.51 -6.32
N SER A 506 5.51 1.58 -6.99
CA SER A 506 4.66 2.70 -7.42
C SER A 506 3.99 2.50 -8.78
N GLU A 507 3.97 1.27 -9.35
CA GLU A 507 3.39 1.02 -10.66
C GLU A 507 1.98 1.61 -10.80
N GLY A 508 1.87 2.63 -11.66
CA GLY A 508 0.61 3.31 -11.99
C GLY A 508 0.20 4.46 -11.08
N ASN A 509 0.95 4.83 -10.05
CA ASN A 509 0.71 6.03 -9.24
C ASN A 509 1.67 7.18 -9.61
N LEU A 510 1.23 8.40 -9.28
CA LEU A 510 2.11 9.56 -9.27
C LEU A 510 3.28 9.29 -8.31
N VAL A 511 4.52 9.56 -8.76
CA VAL A 511 5.67 9.61 -7.85
C VAL A 511 5.38 10.73 -6.86
N GLN A 512 5.16 10.37 -5.61
CA GLN A 512 4.91 11.32 -4.54
C GLN A 512 6.11 11.39 -3.63
N PHE A 513 6.45 12.58 -3.15
CA PHE A 513 7.41 12.68 -2.07
C PHE A 513 6.82 12.06 -0.79
N ALA A 514 7.66 11.38 -0.03
CA ALA A 514 7.25 10.71 1.20
C ALA A 514 6.77 11.75 2.24
N ASP A 515 7.56 12.82 2.41
CA ASP A 515 7.24 13.98 3.24
C ASP A 515 8.03 15.20 2.78
N ALA A 516 7.58 16.40 3.17
CA ALA A 516 8.28 17.64 2.90
C ALA A 516 8.21 18.61 4.09
N LEU A 517 9.37 19.13 4.45
CA LEU A 517 9.56 20.05 5.55
C LEU A 517 10.07 21.40 5.04
N LEU A 518 9.58 22.48 5.63
CA LEU A 518 10.07 23.83 5.40
C LEU A 518 11.10 24.15 6.46
N LEU A 519 12.38 24.19 6.10
CA LEU A 519 13.47 24.49 7.02
C LEU A 519 13.78 26.00 7.02
N ARG A 520 14.05 26.52 8.22
CA ARG A 520 14.45 27.92 8.44
C ARG A 520 15.80 27.97 9.13
N VAL A 521 16.74 28.65 8.49
CA VAL A 521 18.13 28.79 8.97
C VAL A 521 18.62 30.20 8.66
N GLY A 522 19.12 30.94 9.64
CA GLY A 522 19.75 32.25 9.42
C GLY A 522 18.88 33.28 8.67
N GLY A 523 17.53 33.21 8.82
CA GLY A 523 16.61 34.06 8.09
C GLY A 523 16.22 33.56 6.68
N ARG A 524 16.86 32.52 6.17
CA ARG A 524 16.50 31.81 4.94
C ARG A 524 15.42 30.78 5.21
N THR A 525 14.58 30.53 4.22
CA THR A 525 13.54 29.50 4.27
C THR A 525 13.57 28.68 3.00
N ARG A 526 13.75 27.35 3.13
CA ARG A 526 13.85 26.45 2.00
C ARG A 526 13.05 25.15 2.26
N PRO A 527 12.19 24.73 1.33
CA PRO A 527 11.54 23.44 1.40
C PRO A 527 12.54 22.30 1.18
N ILE A 528 12.40 21.21 1.91
CA ILE A 528 13.09 19.96 1.67
C ILE A 528 12.05 18.89 1.42
N ALA A 529 12.17 18.16 0.31
CA ALA A 529 11.30 17.06 -0.05
C ALA A 529 12.08 15.74 -0.04
N PHE A 530 11.52 14.74 0.64
CA PHE A 530 12.10 13.40 0.73
C PHE A 530 11.34 12.42 -0.17
N PHE A 531 12.10 11.64 -0.92
CA PHE A 531 11.58 10.59 -1.77
C PHE A 531 12.10 9.23 -1.30
N ASP A 532 11.19 8.36 -0.93
CA ASP A 532 11.49 6.96 -0.58
C ASP A 532 11.07 6.07 -1.75
N VAL A 533 11.99 5.85 -2.68
CA VAL A 533 11.75 5.08 -3.90
C VAL A 533 12.12 3.62 -3.66
N SER A 534 11.26 2.68 -4.11
CA SER A 534 11.57 1.26 -3.98
C SER A 534 12.77 0.89 -4.88
N GLY A 535 13.66 0.03 -4.39
CA GLY A 535 14.81 -0.45 -5.17
C GLY A 535 14.38 -1.22 -6.42
N GLU A 536 13.23 -1.90 -6.38
CA GLU A 536 12.67 -2.62 -7.52
C GLU A 536 12.23 -1.67 -8.64
N ASP A 537 11.61 -0.52 -8.30
CA ASP A 537 11.19 0.48 -9.27
C ASP A 537 12.39 1.10 -9.97
N LEU A 538 13.47 1.37 -9.22
CA LEU A 538 14.72 1.86 -9.77
C LEU A 538 15.39 0.85 -10.72
N ALA A 539 15.29 -0.43 -10.41
CA ALA A 539 15.85 -1.49 -11.26
C ALA A 539 15.06 -1.69 -12.57
N ARG A 540 13.74 -1.50 -12.56
CA ARG A 540 12.86 -1.68 -13.74
C ARG A 540 12.97 -0.57 -14.78
N GLY A 541 13.36 0.63 -14.38
CA GLY A 541 13.66 1.71 -15.32
C GLY A 541 12.46 2.39 -15.95
N GLY A 542 11.52 2.86 -15.15
CA GLY A 542 10.37 3.64 -15.56
C GLY A 542 10.52 5.16 -15.35
N ARG A 543 9.39 5.83 -15.10
CA ARG A 543 9.33 7.27 -14.72
C ARG A 543 10.08 7.58 -13.44
N GLU A 544 10.18 6.62 -12.54
CA GLU A 544 10.93 6.69 -11.29
C GLU A 544 12.40 7.05 -11.53
N MET A 545 12.92 6.67 -12.69
CA MET A 545 14.28 7.02 -13.10
C MET A 545 14.43 8.48 -13.55
N GLN A 546 13.37 9.09 -14.06
CA GLN A 546 13.39 10.52 -14.41
C GLN A 546 13.50 11.38 -13.13
N PHE A 547 12.91 10.91 -12.03
CA PHE A 547 13.03 11.53 -10.73
C PHE A 547 14.48 11.66 -10.27
N LEU A 548 15.34 10.68 -10.55
CA LEU A 548 16.77 10.75 -10.19
C LEU A 548 17.47 11.98 -10.81
N ALA A 549 17.10 12.33 -12.05
CA ALA A 549 17.61 13.53 -12.70
C ALA A 549 17.07 14.84 -12.08
N ALA A 550 16.02 14.74 -11.28
CA ALA A 550 15.39 15.87 -10.60
C ALA A 550 15.86 16.02 -9.14
N ALA A 551 16.50 15.00 -8.56
CA ALA A 551 17.01 15.05 -7.20
C ALA A 551 18.27 15.91 -7.11
N ASP A 552 18.32 16.76 -6.08
CA ASP A 552 19.44 17.64 -5.81
C ASP A 552 20.52 16.96 -4.93
N ALA A 553 20.12 15.98 -4.14
CA ALA A 553 21.00 15.22 -3.27
C ALA A 553 20.49 13.80 -3.05
N PHE A 554 21.38 12.89 -2.59
CA PHE A 554 21.01 11.50 -2.32
C PHE A 554 21.48 11.01 -0.94
N VAL A 555 20.68 10.13 -0.35
CA VAL A 555 21.08 9.27 0.76
C VAL A 555 21.12 7.84 0.24
N PHE A 556 22.31 7.29 0.05
CA PHE A 556 22.51 5.89 -0.28
C PHE A 556 22.48 5.04 0.97
N VAL A 557 21.61 4.04 0.99
CA VAL A 557 21.33 3.24 2.18
C VAL A 557 21.89 1.83 2.00
N VAL A 558 22.90 1.50 2.80
CA VAL A 558 23.63 0.21 2.80
C VAL A 558 23.08 -0.67 3.91
N ASP A 559 22.64 -1.88 3.57
CA ASP A 559 22.29 -2.92 4.55
C ASP A 559 23.51 -3.80 4.83
N PRO A 560 24.07 -3.78 6.04
CA PRO A 560 25.25 -4.62 6.37
C PRO A 560 24.93 -6.12 6.30
N VAL A 561 23.68 -6.54 6.46
CA VAL A 561 23.30 -7.97 6.34
C VAL A 561 23.50 -8.50 4.94
N VAL A 562 23.38 -7.61 3.93
CA VAL A 562 23.59 -7.93 2.52
C VAL A 562 25.02 -7.62 2.09
N ALA A 563 25.55 -6.47 2.54
CA ALA A 563 26.82 -5.94 2.07
C ALA A 563 28.04 -6.70 2.60
N ILE A 564 27.99 -7.22 3.82
CA ILE A 564 29.16 -7.82 4.48
C ILE A 564 28.90 -9.25 4.94
N ASP A 565 29.95 -10.10 4.89
CA ASP A 565 29.84 -11.52 5.27
C ASP A 565 30.46 -11.76 6.66
N LEU A 566 29.75 -11.31 7.70
CA LEU A 566 30.06 -11.62 9.08
C LEU A 566 29.28 -12.84 9.58
N PRO A 567 29.91 -13.74 10.40
CA PRO A 567 29.21 -14.91 10.96
C PRO A 567 27.93 -14.55 11.72
N GLU A 568 27.96 -13.42 12.46
CA GLU A 568 26.84 -12.90 13.23
C GLU A 568 25.67 -12.48 12.35
N LEU A 569 25.92 -12.04 11.11
CA LEU A 569 24.92 -11.60 10.15
C LEU A 569 24.35 -12.76 9.31
N ARG A 570 25.10 -13.86 9.14
CA ARG A 570 24.64 -15.03 8.35
C ARG A 570 23.34 -15.61 8.85
N ARG A 571 23.10 -15.59 10.17
CA ARG A 571 21.85 -16.04 10.77
C ARG A 571 20.62 -15.23 10.35
N PHE A 572 20.79 -13.97 9.96
CA PHE A 572 19.72 -13.10 9.49
C PHE A 572 19.42 -13.35 8.01
N ALA A 573 20.43 -13.62 7.22
CA ALA A 573 20.30 -13.97 5.80
C ALA A 573 19.78 -15.39 5.58
N ALA A 574 19.91 -16.29 6.54
CA ALA A 574 19.56 -17.71 6.39
C ALA A 574 18.05 -17.97 6.30
N HIS A 575 17.22 -17.06 6.79
CA HIS A 575 15.78 -17.18 6.85
C HIS A 575 15.03 -16.36 5.79
N ASP A 576 15.77 -15.61 4.96
CA ASP A 576 15.19 -14.73 3.96
C ASP A 576 15.85 -15.02 2.58
N GLU A 577 15.08 -15.63 1.69
CA GLU A 577 15.54 -16.06 0.37
C GLU A 577 15.84 -14.85 -0.53
N ASP A 578 15.12 -13.74 -0.35
CA ASP A 578 15.30 -12.48 -1.07
C ASP A 578 16.65 -11.83 -0.69
N LEU A 579 17.05 -11.91 0.59
CA LEU A 579 18.36 -11.44 1.05
C LEU A 579 19.54 -12.26 0.50
N ARG A 580 19.32 -13.56 0.21
CA ARG A 580 20.36 -14.41 -0.42
C ARG A 580 20.59 -14.04 -1.88
N LEU A 581 19.54 -13.66 -2.60
CA LEU A 581 19.61 -13.24 -4.00
C LEU A 581 20.25 -11.87 -4.15
N ALA A 582 20.14 -10.99 -3.15
CA ALA A 582 20.71 -9.65 -3.15
C ALA A 582 22.24 -9.62 -2.97
N ARG A 583 22.89 -10.70 -2.50
CA ARG A 583 24.35 -10.79 -2.34
C ARG A 583 25.17 -10.70 -3.64
N GLY A 584 24.51 -10.67 -4.79
CA GLY A 584 25.16 -10.58 -6.11
C GLY A 584 25.68 -9.19 -6.51
N GLY A 585 25.69 -8.21 -5.63
CA GLY A 585 26.11 -6.83 -5.88
C GLY A 585 24.95 -5.85 -5.90
N ASP A 586 25.24 -4.57 -5.67
CA ASP A 586 24.21 -3.52 -5.64
C ASP A 586 23.83 -3.08 -7.06
N ARG A 587 22.78 -3.67 -7.57
CA ARG A 587 22.18 -3.28 -8.86
C ARG A 587 21.58 -1.88 -8.80
N THR A 588 21.05 -1.47 -7.65
CA THR A 588 20.36 -0.19 -7.45
C THR A 588 21.35 0.97 -7.47
N PHE A 589 22.47 0.90 -6.74
CA PHE A 589 23.51 1.93 -6.74
C PHE A 589 24.08 2.10 -8.15
N THR A 590 24.50 1.01 -8.78
CA THR A 590 25.04 1.02 -10.14
C THR A 590 24.03 1.57 -11.16
N ALA A 591 22.75 1.19 -11.08
CA ALA A 591 21.71 1.69 -11.97
C ALA A 591 21.50 3.20 -11.82
N VAL A 592 21.52 3.72 -10.58
CA VAL A 592 21.37 5.15 -10.31
C VAL A 592 22.60 5.92 -10.83
N MET A 593 23.80 5.52 -10.47
CA MET A 593 25.04 6.22 -10.86
C MET A 593 25.22 6.25 -12.38
N ASN A 594 24.88 5.18 -13.10
CA ASN A 594 24.98 5.12 -14.57
C ASN A 594 23.99 6.05 -15.30
N ARG A 595 22.95 6.52 -14.64
CA ARG A 595 21.88 7.34 -15.25
C ARG A 595 21.96 8.82 -14.89
N LEU A 596 22.75 9.16 -13.86
CA LEU A 596 22.95 10.55 -13.50
C LEU A 596 23.82 11.26 -14.55
N PRO A 597 23.50 12.52 -14.90
CA PRO A 597 24.32 13.29 -15.81
C PRO A 597 25.68 13.55 -15.21
N ARG A 598 26.73 13.23 -15.95
CA ARG A 598 28.13 13.44 -15.53
C ARG A 598 28.68 14.71 -16.16
N GLU A 599 29.27 15.56 -15.34
CA GLU A 599 30.12 16.63 -15.80
C GLU A 599 31.59 16.24 -15.52
N LYS A 600 32.37 16.04 -16.57
CA LYS A 600 33.74 15.51 -16.50
C LYS A 600 33.76 14.08 -15.93
N ALA A 601 34.54 13.83 -14.87
CA ALA A 601 34.72 12.49 -14.30
C ALA A 601 33.83 12.20 -13.11
N LEU A 602 33.30 13.23 -12.41
CA LEU A 602 32.56 13.06 -11.15
C LEU A 602 31.12 13.58 -11.25
N LEU A 603 30.25 13.00 -10.45
CA LEU A 603 28.87 13.45 -10.23
C LEU A 603 28.86 14.61 -9.23
N HIS A 604 27.98 15.59 -9.45
CA HIS A 604 27.98 16.86 -8.69
C HIS A 604 27.04 16.88 -7.49
N GLN A 605 26.01 16.03 -7.48
CA GLN A 605 25.03 16.00 -6.39
C GLN A 605 25.72 15.64 -5.06
N PRO A 606 25.44 16.38 -3.98
CA PRO A 606 25.87 15.97 -2.65
C PRO A 606 25.27 14.62 -2.23
N VAL A 607 26.10 13.79 -1.59
CA VAL A 607 25.71 12.43 -1.22
C VAL A 607 26.07 12.12 0.22
N ALA A 608 25.19 11.43 0.92
CA ALA A 608 25.49 10.75 2.18
C ALA A 608 25.24 9.24 2.02
N VAL A 609 26.21 8.43 2.38
CA VAL A 609 26.06 6.96 2.50
C VAL A 609 25.73 6.62 3.93
N ALA A 610 24.60 5.95 4.15
CA ALA A 610 24.14 5.54 5.47
C ALA A 610 24.20 4.01 5.59
N VAL A 611 25.16 3.49 6.35
CA VAL A 611 25.19 2.06 6.73
C VAL A 611 24.16 1.89 7.84
N THR A 612 22.99 1.40 7.45
CA THR A 612 21.86 1.19 8.37
C THR A 612 22.04 -0.08 9.20
N LYS A 613 21.12 -0.32 10.16
CA LYS A 613 21.19 -1.51 11.02
C LYS A 613 22.57 -1.71 11.67
N SER A 614 23.35 -0.64 11.82
CA SER A 614 24.69 -0.71 12.42
C SER A 614 24.67 -1.23 13.88
N ASP A 615 23.50 -1.23 14.53
CA ASP A 615 23.32 -1.90 15.82
C ASP A 615 23.55 -3.42 15.76
N LEU A 616 23.40 -4.06 14.60
CA LEU A 616 23.68 -5.48 14.40
C LEU A 616 25.17 -5.80 14.40
N ILE A 617 25.98 -4.81 14.02
CA ILE A 617 27.45 -4.88 13.94
C ILE A 617 28.14 -3.96 14.96
N ARG A 618 27.40 -3.55 16.00
CA ARG A 618 27.84 -2.56 16.98
C ARG A 618 29.06 -2.92 17.82
N PHE A 619 29.53 -4.16 17.76
CA PHE A 619 30.73 -4.61 18.47
C PHE A 619 31.95 -4.71 17.57
N GLU A 620 31.78 -4.45 16.27
CA GLU A 620 32.85 -4.44 15.31
C GLU A 620 33.55 -3.06 15.30
N PRO A 621 34.91 -3.01 15.43
CA PRO A 621 35.61 -1.77 15.18
C PRO A 621 35.55 -1.38 13.70
N PRO A 622 35.32 -0.11 13.34
CA PRO A 622 35.20 1.08 14.20
C PRO A 622 33.72 1.43 14.55
N VAL A 623 32.75 0.54 14.28
CA VAL A 623 31.31 0.80 14.41
C VAL A 623 30.95 1.13 15.86
N ASP A 624 31.52 0.40 16.82
CA ASP A 624 31.32 0.62 18.27
C ASP A 624 31.68 2.04 18.69
N ALA A 625 32.83 2.54 18.21
CA ALA A 625 33.31 3.86 18.50
C ALA A 625 32.38 4.95 17.95
N TRP A 626 31.91 4.79 16.70
CA TRP A 626 31.05 5.80 16.06
C TRP A 626 29.63 5.79 16.63
N LEU A 627 29.00 4.63 16.83
CA LEU A 627 27.64 4.55 17.41
C LEU A 627 27.57 5.07 18.86
N GLY A 628 28.67 4.98 19.62
CA GLY A 628 28.80 5.50 20.98
C GLY A 628 29.20 6.97 21.05
N SER A 629 29.65 7.55 19.93
CA SER A 629 30.25 8.89 19.95
C SER A 629 29.19 9.99 19.68
N HIS A 630 29.36 11.11 20.39
CA HIS A 630 28.62 12.33 20.19
C HIS A 630 29.53 13.43 19.62
N PRO A 631 29.00 14.40 18.86
CA PRO A 631 29.78 15.57 18.46
C PRO A 631 30.36 16.26 19.70
N PRO A 632 31.64 16.68 19.67
CA PRO A 632 32.26 17.36 20.82
C PRO A 632 31.56 18.66 21.20
N VAL A 633 30.97 19.35 20.23
CA VAL A 633 30.13 20.52 20.41
C VAL A 633 28.77 20.24 19.73
N PRO A 634 27.69 20.15 20.47
CA PRO A 634 26.35 19.96 19.89
C PRO A 634 26.02 21.07 18.88
N GLY A 635 25.51 20.70 17.73
CA GLY A 635 25.07 21.64 16.70
C GLY A 635 26.19 22.23 15.82
N VAL A 636 27.43 21.82 16.01
CA VAL A 636 28.56 22.20 15.13
C VAL A 636 28.89 21.04 14.21
N VAL A 637 28.90 21.30 12.90
CA VAL A 637 29.37 20.34 11.90
C VAL A 637 30.88 20.46 11.80
N ASP A 638 31.59 19.41 12.18
CA ASP A 638 33.04 19.32 12.08
C ASP A 638 33.46 18.54 10.81
N PRO A 639 33.99 19.24 9.77
CA PRO A 639 34.41 18.58 8.54
C PRO A 639 35.47 17.50 8.75
N VAL A 640 36.39 17.71 9.71
CA VAL A 640 37.47 16.76 10.00
C VAL A 640 36.90 15.47 10.58
N ARG A 641 35.91 15.59 11.46
CA ARG A 641 35.21 14.44 12.02
C ARG A 641 34.37 13.71 10.96
N ALA A 642 33.66 14.43 10.09
CA ALA A 642 32.91 13.84 9.00
C ALA A 642 33.78 13.07 8.02
N ASP A 643 34.97 13.61 7.70
CA ASP A 643 35.97 12.93 6.88
C ASP A 643 36.58 11.70 7.58
N ALA A 644 36.88 11.80 8.88
CA ALA A 644 37.38 10.67 9.65
C ALA A 644 36.37 9.52 9.70
N GLU A 645 35.10 9.81 9.95
CA GLU A 645 34.02 8.80 9.90
C GLU A 645 33.89 8.19 8.50
N SER A 646 33.91 9.02 7.46
CA SER A 646 33.78 8.54 6.09
C SER A 646 34.90 7.58 5.71
N ARG A 647 36.13 7.86 6.12
CA ARG A 647 37.28 6.97 5.92
C ARG A 647 37.13 5.65 6.70
N ASP A 648 36.65 5.72 7.92
CA ASP A 648 36.44 4.52 8.74
C ASP A 648 35.34 3.63 8.16
N VAL A 649 34.23 4.22 7.69
CA VAL A 649 33.13 3.49 7.01
C VAL A 649 33.63 2.89 5.70
N TYR A 650 34.42 3.67 4.89
CA TYR A 650 35.00 3.19 3.65
C TYR A 650 35.93 1.98 3.92
N SER A 651 36.87 2.14 4.87
CA SER A 651 37.81 1.11 5.23
C SER A 651 37.14 -0.16 5.77
N PHE A 652 36.08 0.02 6.55
CA PHE A 652 35.26 -1.09 7.07
C PHE A 652 34.57 -1.87 5.94
N LEU A 653 33.86 -1.18 5.04
CA LEU A 653 33.21 -1.82 3.90
C LEU A 653 34.20 -2.49 2.97
N HIS A 654 35.35 -1.83 2.69
CA HIS A 654 36.44 -2.37 1.87
C HIS A 654 37.07 -3.63 2.48
N ALA A 655 37.32 -3.63 3.79
CA ALA A 655 37.90 -4.79 4.50
C ALA A 655 36.95 -6.01 4.51
N HIS A 656 35.67 -5.80 4.30
CA HIS A 656 34.65 -6.86 4.23
C HIS A 656 34.18 -7.14 2.78
N ASP A 657 34.98 -6.80 1.77
CA ASP A 657 34.73 -7.06 0.35
C ASP A 657 33.44 -6.42 -0.19
N ALA A 658 32.89 -5.40 0.50
CA ALA A 658 31.67 -4.69 0.13
C ALA A 658 31.92 -3.60 -0.93
N HIS A 659 32.74 -3.88 -1.94
CA HIS A 659 33.19 -2.91 -2.95
C HIS A 659 32.04 -2.32 -3.78
N ALA A 660 30.96 -3.09 -4.02
CA ALA A 660 29.80 -2.63 -4.78
C ALA A 660 29.09 -1.41 -4.14
N TRP A 661 29.27 -1.20 -2.84
CA TRP A 661 28.64 -0.10 -2.08
C TRP A 661 29.56 1.11 -1.88
N LEU A 662 30.82 1.05 -2.37
CA LEU A 662 31.77 2.15 -2.31
C LEU A 662 31.63 3.15 -3.46
N GLY A 663 30.95 2.76 -4.54
CA GLY A 663 30.80 3.57 -5.73
C GLY A 663 30.34 5.02 -5.47
N PRO A 664 29.37 5.30 -4.58
CA PRO A 664 29.00 6.68 -4.28
C PRO A 664 30.15 7.53 -3.73
N TYR A 665 31.02 6.97 -2.91
CA TYR A 665 32.19 7.67 -2.37
C TYR A 665 33.24 7.95 -3.45
N GLU A 666 33.37 7.06 -4.42
CA GLU A 666 34.38 7.15 -5.49
C GLU A 666 33.93 8.02 -6.68
N GLU A 667 32.62 8.09 -6.94
CA GLU A 667 32.06 8.72 -8.15
C GLU A 667 31.46 10.12 -7.92
N PHE A 668 31.10 10.48 -6.68
CA PHE A 668 30.56 11.80 -6.36
C PHE A 668 31.64 12.74 -5.83
N ARG A 669 31.53 14.00 -6.25
CA ARG A 669 32.48 15.04 -5.84
C ARG A 669 32.43 15.33 -4.33
N ARG A 670 31.24 15.26 -3.74
CA ARG A 670 31.01 15.48 -2.32
C ARG A 670 30.23 14.31 -1.75
N CYS A 671 30.88 13.55 -0.89
CA CYS A 671 30.26 12.38 -0.25
C CYS A 671 30.70 12.28 1.21
N THR A 672 29.77 11.93 2.08
CA THR A 672 30.04 11.50 3.46
C THR A 672 29.49 10.11 3.70
N MET A 673 30.10 9.38 4.61
CA MET A 673 29.67 8.03 4.98
C MET A 673 29.45 7.94 6.50
N HIS A 674 28.35 7.31 6.92
CA HIS A 674 27.92 7.28 8.31
C HIS A 674 27.44 5.90 8.75
N PHE A 675 27.80 5.49 9.96
CA PHE A 675 27.14 4.38 10.64
C PHE A 675 25.89 4.89 11.36
N VAL A 676 24.72 4.32 11.03
CA VAL A 676 23.43 4.74 11.56
C VAL A 676 22.56 3.56 11.98
N SER A 677 21.69 3.76 12.94
CA SER A 677 20.67 2.79 13.30
C SER A 677 19.33 3.48 13.56
N ALA A 678 18.31 3.13 12.81
CA ALA A 678 16.97 3.69 12.96
C ALA A 678 16.25 3.16 14.20
N THR A 679 16.54 1.95 14.63
CA THR A 679 15.79 1.26 15.68
C THR A 679 16.62 0.93 16.92
N GLY A 680 17.96 0.80 16.79
CA GLY A 680 18.88 0.48 17.86
C GLY A 680 18.76 -0.96 18.38
N ALA A 681 17.88 -1.76 17.79
CA ALA A 681 17.67 -3.15 18.15
C ALA A 681 16.96 -3.90 17.00
N ARG A 682 17.06 -5.24 17.05
CA ARG A 682 16.33 -6.12 16.15
C ARG A 682 14.86 -6.22 16.55
N ASP A 683 13.99 -6.34 15.57
CA ASP A 683 12.61 -6.70 15.77
C ASP A 683 12.43 -8.16 16.24
N ARG A 684 11.34 -8.40 16.93
CA ARG A 684 10.81 -9.73 17.25
C ARG A 684 9.35 -9.73 16.87
N ASP A 685 9.00 -10.59 15.93
CA ASP A 685 7.63 -10.71 15.42
C ASP A 685 7.02 -9.38 14.97
N GLY A 686 7.80 -8.60 14.22
CA GLY A 686 7.40 -7.30 13.68
C GLY A 686 7.35 -6.16 14.70
N ARG A 687 8.02 -6.32 15.86
CA ARG A 687 8.09 -5.32 16.93
C ARG A 687 9.50 -5.17 17.49
N PHE A 688 9.77 -4.00 18.00
CA PHE A 688 10.98 -3.69 18.79
C PHE A 688 10.61 -3.70 20.28
N PRO A 689 10.79 -4.82 21.02
CA PRO A 689 10.24 -5.02 22.37
C PRO A 689 10.71 -3.99 23.41
N GLY A 690 11.90 -3.40 23.20
CA GLY A 690 12.46 -2.34 24.04
C GLY A 690 12.15 -0.92 23.57
N GLY A 691 11.21 -0.76 22.63
CA GLY A 691 11.04 0.48 21.86
C GLY A 691 12.21 0.71 20.90
N ILE A 692 12.14 1.80 20.14
CA ILE A 692 13.28 2.18 19.28
C ILE A 692 14.24 3.08 20.03
N ARG A 693 15.51 3.02 19.63
CA ARG A 693 16.58 3.88 20.12
C ARG A 693 17.42 4.34 18.92
N PRO A 694 16.94 5.33 18.16
CA PRO A 694 17.66 5.82 17.00
C PRO A 694 19.06 6.27 17.38
N ARG A 695 20.02 5.94 16.54
CA ARG A 695 21.41 6.33 16.70
C ARG A 695 21.92 6.97 15.43
N ARG A 696 22.38 8.20 15.55
CA ARG A 696 23.05 8.95 14.48
C ARG A 696 22.25 9.07 13.17
N VAL A 697 20.92 9.02 13.26
CA VAL A 697 20.03 9.08 12.08
C VAL A 697 19.99 10.46 11.44
N LEU A 698 20.40 11.51 12.16
CA LEU A 698 20.46 12.87 11.62
C LEU A 698 21.76 13.18 10.88
N GLU A 699 22.85 12.45 11.10
CA GLU A 699 24.14 12.73 10.46
C GLU A 699 24.07 12.77 8.93
N PRO A 700 23.40 11.83 8.24
CA PRO A 700 23.29 11.91 6.78
C PRO A 700 22.60 13.19 6.30
N ILE A 701 21.49 13.60 6.92
CA ILE A 701 20.79 14.82 6.53
C ILE A 701 21.55 16.08 6.91
N VAL A 702 22.19 16.13 8.09
CA VAL A 702 23.03 17.24 8.52
C VAL A 702 24.20 17.45 7.54
N SER A 703 24.85 16.36 7.11
CA SER A 703 25.91 16.41 6.10
C SER A 703 25.40 16.94 4.75
N ILE A 704 24.23 16.48 4.29
CA ILE A 704 23.61 17.01 3.06
C ILE A 704 23.28 18.50 3.22
N LEU A 705 22.71 18.92 4.36
CA LEU A 705 22.42 20.33 4.61
C LEU A 705 23.70 21.19 4.58
N ALA A 706 24.79 20.68 5.15
CA ALA A 706 26.09 21.33 5.09
C ALA A 706 26.62 21.44 3.65
N MET A 707 26.58 20.32 2.90
CA MET A 707 27.00 20.27 1.51
C MET A 707 26.15 21.10 0.55
N CYS A 708 24.90 21.41 0.91
CA CYS A 708 23.98 22.24 0.14
C CYS A 708 23.92 23.71 0.63
N ASP A 709 24.90 24.16 1.40
CA ASP A 709 25.00 25.52 1.96
C ASP A 709 23.76 25.94 2.76
N MET A 710 23.11 24.98 3.43
CA MET A 710 21.92 25.20 4.23
C MET A 710 22.25 25.53 5.70
N LEU A 711 23.48 25.31 6.16
CA LEU A 711 23.90 25.60 7.53
C LEU A 711 24.77 26.86 7.56
N ASP A 712 24.43 27.78 8.45
CA ASP A 712 25.18 29.03 8.64
C ASP A 712 26.34 28.82 9.63
N GLN A 713 27.35 28.03 9.20
CA GLN A 713 28.51 27.70 10.01
C GLN A 713 29.79 27.75 9.17
N ALA A 714 30.89 28.21 9.77
CA ALA A 714 32.19 28.24 9.10
C ALA A 714 32.74 26.82 8.86
N GLY A 715 33.31 26.59 7.70
CA GLY A 715 33.95 25.32 7.36
C GLY A 715 33.04 24.25 6.78
N VAL A 716 31.72 24.45 6.72
CA VAL A 716 30.77 23.47 6.15
C VAL A 716 31.02 23.23 4.65
N GLU A 717 31.64 24.16 3.96
CA GLU A 717 32.04 24.02 2.54
C GLU A 717 33.01 22.87 2.29
N ARG A 718 33.74 22.42 3.35
CA ARG A 718 34.69 21.31 3.31
C ARG A 718 34.11 19.95 3.62
N VAL A 719 32.83 19.89 4.02
CA VAL A 719 32.18 18.62 4.34
C VAL A 719 32.03 17.78 3.07
N GLY A 720 32.51 16.53 3.15
CA GLY A 720 32.37 15.54 2.09
C GLY A 720 33.26 15.77 0.84
N VAL A 721 34.31 16.59 0.95
CA VAL A 721 35.25 16.88 -0.17
C VAL A 721 36.43 15.95 -0.13
#